data_2a3c3003208c57398de48a165ea08a78
#
_entry.id   2a3c3003208c57398de48a165ea08a78
#
_cell.length_a   1.000
_cell.length_b   1.000
_cell.length_c   1.000
_cell.angle_alpha   90.00
_cell.angle_beta   90.00
_cell.angle_gamma   90.00
#
_symmetry.space_group_name_H-M   'P 1'
#
loop_
_entity.id
_entity.type
_entity.pdbx_description
1 polymer ?
#
loop_
_entity_poly.entity_id
_entity_poly.type
_entity_poly.pdbx_seq_one_letter_code
_entity_poly.pdbx_strand_id
1 'polypeptide(L)'
;PTYHDGQLSPVVGVHNIQLVRANREHPDPSNGNGWTYNHQPMLAYWSGQFYYQYLADPSDEHVPPSQTFLMTSKDGYQWTNPEIVFPPYKVPDGYTKESRPGMQAKDLIAIMHQRVGFYVSKSGRLITMGNYGVALDKKDDPNDGNGIGRVVREIKKDGSFGPIYFIYYNHRFNEKNTDYPYFKKSKDREFVKACQEILDNPLYMMQWVEEADREDPIIPLKKGYKAFNCYTLPDGRIASLWKHALTSISEDGGYTWEQPVLRAKGFVNSNAKIWGQRLSDGTYATVYNPSEFRWPLAISLSKDGLEYTTLNLVHGEITPMRYGGNYKSYGPQYPRGIQEGNGIPADGDLWVSYSVNKEDMWISRIPVPVELNASAHANDDFSKSKAISELTDWNIYSPVWAPVSLDGQWLKLQDKDPFDYAKVERKIPASKELNVSFDLQAGQNDKGTLQIEFLDENGIACSRLELTQDGVFRAKGGSRFANMMKYEAGKTYHVEAVLSTADRNIQVYVDGKRVGLRMFYAPVASIERIAFRTGIPRTFPTVDTPADQTYDLPGAGEQEPMAEYRIANVKTSSADKDASSAFLKYKDFSHYADYFNGMEDENIVQAIPNAKASEWMEDNIPLFECPQRNFEEMYYYRWWSLRKHIKETPVGYGMTEFLVQRSYSDKYNLIACAIGHHIYESRWLRDPKYLDQIIHTWYRGNDGGPMK
;
A
#
# COMPACT_ATOMS: atom_id res chain seq x y z
N PRO A 1 9.26 -15.67 -10.13
CA PRO A 1 8.74 -14.35 -10.40
C PRO A 1 8.86 -13.50 -9.15
N THR A 2 9.46 -12.34 -9.28
CA THR A 2 9.51 -11.32 -8.23
C THR A 2 8.17 -10.62 -8.21
N TYR A 3 7.39 -10.87 -7.18
CA TYR A 3 6.16 -10.15 -6.95
C TYR A 3 6.47 -8.83 -6.30
N HIS A 4 6.28 -7.74 -7.02
CA HIS A 4 6.23 -6.41 -6.48
C HIS A 4 4.80 -6.08 -6.03
N ASP A 5 4.65 -5.01 -5.30
CA ASP A 5 3.37 -4.38 -5.02
C ASP A 5 2.38 -5.23 -4.23
N GLY A 6 2.83 -6.33 -3.61
CA GLY A 6 1.94 -7.27 -2.89
C GLY A 6 0.87 -7.88 -3.79
N GLN A 7 1.10 -7.91 -5.12
CA GLN A 7 0.15 -8.35 -6.15
C GLN A 7 -1.13 -7.49 -6.21
N LEU A 8 -1.07 -6.24 -5.76
CA LEU A 8 -2.18 -5.30 -5.84
C LEU A 8 -2.06 -4.40 -7.06
N SER A 9 -3.18 -4.14 -7.71
CA SER A 9 -3.28 -3.12 -8.76
C SER A 9 -3.20 -1.73 -8.14
N PRO A 10 -2.31 -0.84 -8.62
CA PRO A 10 -2.22 0.51 -8.08
C PRO A 10 -3.44 1.35 -8.46
N VAL A 11 -3.76 2.34 -7.64
CA VAL A 11 -4.64 3.43 -8.06
C VAL A 11 -3.92 4.33 -9.06
N VAL A 12 -4.67 5.06 -9.87
CA VAL A 12 -4.12 5.94 -10.90
C VAL A 12 -3.65 7.25 -10.29
N GLY A 13 -2.45 7.71 -10.63
CA GLY A 13 -1.94 9.04 -10.30
C GLY A 13 -1.45 9.19 -8.86
N VAL A 14 -1.06 8.12 -8.20
CA VAL A 14 -0.45 8.18 -6.86
C VAL A 14 0.97 8.72 -6.94
N HIS A 15 1.24 9.77 -6.15
CA HIS A 15 2.58 10.30 -6.00
C HIS A 15 3.11 10.02 -4.61
N ASN A 16 4.15 9.20 -4.53
CA ASN A 16 4.88 8.87 -3.31
C ASN A 16 6.16 9.70 -3.24
N ILE A 17 6.23 10.61 -2.29
CA ILE A 17 7.32 11.58 -2.15
C ILE A 17 8.02 11.37 -0.81
N GLN A 18 9.32 11.16 -0.83
CA GLN A 18 10.13 11.12 0.38
C GLN A 18 10.43 12.55 0.84
N LEU A 19 10.17 12.82 2.12
CA LEU A 19 10.39 14.12 2.74
C LEU A 19 11.70 14.18 3.52
N VAL A 20 11.99 13.11 4.24
CA VAL A 20 13.20 12.99 5.06
C VAL A 20 13.82 11.62 4.75
N ARG A 21 15.07 11.63 4.33
CA ARG A 21 15.92 10.44 4.24
C ARG A 21 16.90 10.48 5.42
N ALA A 22 16.72 9.55 6.34
CA ALA A 22 17.59 9.45 7.51
C ALA A 22 19.04 9.26 7.08
N ASN A 23 19.94 10.02 7.70
CA ASN A 23 21.37 9.92 7.44
C ASN A 23 22.15 10.27 8.72
N ARG A 24 22.88 9.30 9.26
CA ARG A 24 23.66 9.46 10.50
C ARG A 24 25.00 10.11 10.23
N GLU A 25 25.61 9.79 9.10
CA GLU A 25 26.93 10.24 8.70
C GLU A 25 26.90 11.68 8.19
N HIS A 26 25.81 12.07 7.51
CA HIS A 26 25.61 13.40 6.93
C HIS A 26 24.23 13.93 7.35
N PRO A 27 24.06 14.45 8.57
CA PRO A 27 22.77 14.79 9.13
C PRO A 27 22.11 16.03 8.53
N ASP A 28 22.85 17.01 8.00
CA ASP A 28 22.33 18.30 7.57
C ASP A 28 21.23 18.23 6.49
N PRO A 29 21.32 17.36 5.46
CA PRO A 29 20.26 17.21 4.49
C PRO A 29 19.07 16.36 4.99
N SER A 30 19.11 15.86 6.22
CA SER A 30 18.07 15.04 6.84
C SER A 30 17.37 15.83 7.96
N ASN A 31 17.51 15.41 9.22
CA ASN A 31 16.87 16.07 10.35
C ASN A 31 17.82 16.93 11.20
N GLY A 32 19.04 17.15 10.73
CA GLY A 32 20.07 17.94 11.38
C GLY A 32 20.78 17.26 12.57
N ASN A 33 20.28 16.11 13.04
CA ASN A 33 20.81 15.40 14.22
C ASN A 33 21.43 14.04 13.91
N GLY A 34 21.32 13.54 12.68
CA GLY A 34 21.74 12.18 12.33
C GLY A 34 20.90 11.09 12.98
N TRP A 35 19.69 11.38 13.41
CA TRP A 35 18.79 10.42 14.03
C TRP A 35 18.11 9.57 12.99
N THR A 36 18.06 8.27 13.23
CA THR A 36 17.67 7.25 12.25
C THR A 36 16.41 6.50 12.63
N TYR A 37 15.80 6.80 13.76
CA TYR A 37 14.44 6.42 14.09
C TYR A 37 13.52 7.63 13.89
N ASN A 38 12.73 7.64 12.81
CA ASN A 38 11.76 8.69 12.50
C ASN A 38 10.40 8.04 12.29
N HIS A 39 9.37 8.47 13.02
CA HIS A 39 8.12 7.74 13.03
C HIS A 39 6.91 8.59 13.40
N GLN A 40 5.72 7.99 13.28
CA GLN A 40 4.43 8.49 13.73
C GLN A 40 4.06 9.88 13.20
N PRO A 41 4.06 10.08 11.88
CA PRO A 41 3.72 11.37 11.32
C PRO A 41 2.25 11.73 11.54
N MET A 42 1.98 13.02 11.55
CA MET A 42 0.64 13.61 11.52
C MET A 42 0.62 14.73 10.49
N LEU A 43 -0.54 14.97 9.89
CA LEU A 43 -0.73 15.93 8.81
C LEU A 43 -1.90 16.87 9.12
N ALA A 44 -1.75 18.14 8.77
CA ALA A 44 -2.81 19.15 8.74
C ALA A 44 -2.66 20.04 7.52
N TYR A 45 -3.76 20.66 7.10
CA TYR A 45 -3.75 21.72 6.10
C TYR A 45 -4.41 22.97 6.67
N TRP A 46 -3.62 24.01 6.89
CA TRP A 46 -4.12 25.21 7.54
C TRP A 46 -3.57 26.46 6.89
N SER A 47 -4.42 27.46 6.73
CA SER A 47 -4.05 28.77 6.16
C SER A 47 -3.32 28.65 4.80
N GLY A 48 -3.72 27.68 3.97
CA GLY A 48 -3.19 27.52 2.61
C GLY A 48 -1.88 26.74 2.51
N GLN A 49 -1.49 26.01 3.55
CA GLN A 49 -0.30 25.16 3.51
C GLN A 49 -0.44 23.90 4.36
N PHE A 50 0.38 22.89 4.03
CA PHE A 50 0.52 21.66 4.78
C PHE A 50 1.44 21.82 5.97
N TYR A 51 1.14 21.11 7.04
CA TYR A 51 1.95 20.95 8.24
C TYR A 51 2.15 19.46 8.48
N TYR A 52 3.40 19.03 8.51
CA TYR A 52 3.82 17.65 8.69
C TYR A 52 4.65 17.54 9.95
N GLN A 53 4.21 16.78 10.94
CA GLN A 53 4.86 16.61 12.22
C GLN A 53 5.21 15.15 12.45
N TYR A 54 6.41 14.86 12.94
CA TYR A 54 6.84 13.52 13.27
C TYR A 54 7.77 13.51 14.49
N LEU A 55 7.85 12.37 15.17
CA LEU A 55 8.82 12.18 16.25
C LEU A 55 10.11 11.54 15.74
N ALA A 56 11.21 11.81 16.42
CA ALA A 56 12.51 11.19 16.13
C ALA A 56 13.28 10.84 17.40
N ASP A 57 13.98 9.71 17.34
CA ASP A 57 14.93 9.20 18.31
C ASP A 57 16.27 8.87 17.62
N PRO A 58 17.41 8.76 18.35
CA PRO A 58 18.69 8.53 17.71
C PRO A 58 18.77 7.28 16.83
N SER A 59 18.28 6.14 17.31
CA SER A 59 18.35 4.86 16.57
C SER A 59 17.19 3.91 16.84
N ASP A 60 16.72 3.83 18.08
CA ASP A 60 15.77 2.83 18.55
C ASP A 60 14.48 3.47 19.02
N GLU A 61 13.36 2.76 18.90
CA GLU A 61 12.13 3.10 19.62
C GLU A 61 12.41 3.03 21.14
N HIS A 62 11.93 3.98 21.90
CA HIS A 62 12.07 4.05 23.37
C HIS A 62 13.49 4.42 23.89
N VAL A 63 14.37 4.93 23.06
CA VAL A 63 15.71 5.34 23.46
C VAL A 63 15.87 6.87 23.38
N PRO A 64 16.07 7.55 24.53
CA PRO A 64 16.26 8.99 24.54
C PRO A 64 17.63 9.42 23.97
N PRO A 65 17.77 10.71 23.60
CA PRO A 65 16.77 11.77 23.65
C PRO A 65 15.74 11.62 22.54
N SER A 66 14.54 12.18 22.75
CA SER A 66 13.46 12.20 21.78
C SER A 66 12.97 13.63 21.55
N GLN A 67 12.57 13.93 20.33
CA GLN A 67 12.01 15.24 20.00
C GLN A 67 11.01 15.12 18.85
N THR A 68 10.21 16.16 18.65
CA THR A 68 9.24 16.25 17.58
C THR A 68 9.64 17.34 16.61
N PHE A 69 9.61 17.01 15.33
CA PHE A 69 9.89 17.90 14.22
C PHE A 69 8.62 18.34 13.50
N LEU A 70 8.69 19.53 12.90
CA LEU A 70 7.68 20.10 12.03
C LEU A 70 8.32 20.47 10.69
N MET A 71 7.61 20.19 9.61
CA MET A 71 7.89 20.64 8.25
C MET A 71 6.64 21.27 7.66
N THR A 72 6.78 22.21 6.74
CA THR A 72 5.65 22.84 6.05
C THR A 72 5.85 22.83 4.54
N SER A 73 4.72 22.84 3.80
CA SER A 73 4.72 22.93 2.35
C SER A 73 3.48 23.65 1.85
N LYS A 74 3.62 24.40 0.75
CA LYS A 74 2.47 25.03 0.07
C LYS A 74 1.78 24.10 -0.92
N ASP A 75 2.53 23.17 -1.49
CA ASP A 75 2.10 22.30 -2.60
C ASP A 75 2.16 20.79 -2.31
N GLY A 76 2.70 20.42 -1.13
CA GLY A 76 2.91 19.02 -0.76
C GLY A 76 4.14 18.36 -1.42
N TYR A 77 4.86 19.06 -2.29
CA TYR A 77 6.03 18.56 -2.99
C TYR A 77 7.34 19.21 -2.55
N GLN A 78 7.31 20.51 -2.27
CA GLN A 78 8.46 21.26 -1.76
C GLN A 78 8.26 21.54 -0.27
N TRP A 79 9.13 20.99 0.56
CA TRP A 79 9.03 21.04 2.01
C TRP A 79 10.18 21.83 2.62
N THR A 80 9.90 22.50 3.73
CA THR A 80 10.94 23.13 4.55
C THR A 80 11.82 22.06 5.21
N ASN A 81 13.01 22.44 5.63
CA ASN A 81 13.80 21.60 6.52
C ASN A 81 13.05 21.35 7.84
N PRO A 82 13.25 20.19 8.49
CA PRO A 82 12.66 19.91 9.79
C PRO A 82 13.06 20.93 10.85
N GLU A 83 12.08 21.45 11.59
CA GLU A 83 12.27 22.36 12.71
C GLU A 83 11.73 21.72 13.99
N ILE A 84 12.45 21.88 15.12
CA ILE A 84 12.04 21.29 16.40
C ILE A 84 10.80 22.02 16.93
N VAL A 85 9.67 21.33 17.03
CA VAL A 85 8.44 21.85 17.59
C VAL A 85 8.28 21.52 19.07
N PHE A 86 8.71 20.34 19.51
CA PHE A 86 8.83 19.96 20.91
C PHE A 86 10.24 19.45 21.18
N PRO A 87 11.04 20.16 22.00
CA PRO A 87 12.39 19.78 22.32
C PRO A 87 12.44 18.64 23.32
N PRO A 88 13.60 17.99 23.51
CA PRO A 88 13.83 17.06 24.60
C PRO A 88 13.43 17.64 25.96
N TYR A 89 12.88 16.82 26.83
CA TYR A 89 12.41 17.20 28.17
C TYR A 89 13.06 16.31 29.24
N LYS A 90 13.64 16.90 30.27
CA LYS A 90 14.31 16.16 31.33
C LYS A 90 13.28 15.55 32.29
N VAL A 91 13.36 14.24 32.51
CA VAL A 91 12.60 13.56 33.55
C VAL A 91 13.19 13.93 34.91
N PRO A 92 12.37 14.24 35.94
CA PRO A 92 12.90 14.51 37.28
C PRO A 92 13.76 13.36 37.81
N ASP A 93 14.95 13.69 38.30
CA ASP A 93 15.86 12.71 38.89
C ASP A 93 15.21 11.98 40.08
N GLY A 94 15.44 10.69 40.18
CA GLY A 94 14.84 9.85 41.21
C GLY A 94 13.44 9.31 40.87
N TYR A 95 12.88 9.65 39.72
CA TYR A 95 11.60 9.11 39.29
C TYR A 95 11.68 7.58 39.07
N THR A 96 10.70 6.84 39.55
CA THR A 96 10.64 5.37 39.53
C THR A 96 9.34 4.88 38.90
N LYS A 97 9.33 3.66 38.36
CA LYS A 97 8.17 2.96 37.85
C LYS A 97 8.03 1.59 38.51
N GLU A 98 6.81 1.18 38.81
CA GLU A 98 6.53 -0.17 39.36
C GLU A 98 6.92 -1.28 38.38
N SER A 99 6.79 -1.01 37.07
CA SER A 99 7.19 -1.92 35.99
C SER A 99 8.68 -2.17 35.90
N ARG A 100 9.51 -1.34 36.61
CA ARG A 100 10.98 -1.40 36.62
C ARG A 100 11.55 -1.27 38.03
N PRO A 101 11.31 -2.27 38.92
CA PRO A 101 11.72 -2.19 40.30
C PRO A 101 13.27 -2.06 40.40
N GLY A 102 13.72 -1.16 41.28
CA GLY A 102 15.15 -0.88 41.50
C GLY A 102 15.79 0.08 40.49
N MET A 103 15.04 0.52 39.47
CA MET A 103 15.48 1.57 38.53
C MET A 103 14.92 2.92 38.93
N GLN A 104 15.71 3.96 38.71
CA GLN A 104 15.27 5.35 38.87
C GLN A 104 15.87 6.24 37.77
N ALA A 105 15.16 7.28 37.38
CA ALA A 105 15.63 8.25 36.43
C ALA A 105 16.85 9.01 37.01
N LYS A 106 17.88 9.16 36.22
CA LYS A 106 19.04 10.01 36.49
C LYS A 106 19.51 10.60 35.17
N ASP A 107 19.46 11.90 35.04
CA ASP A 107 19.75 12.62 33.79
C ASP A 107 19.01 12.09 32.57
N LEU A 108 17.83 11.48 32.80
CA LEU A 108 17.02 10.86 31.79
C LEU A 108 16.21 11.91 31.02
N ILE A 109 16.14 11.76 29.71
CA ILE A 109 15.27 12.55 28.84
C ILE A 109 14.00 11.75 28.55
N ALA A 110 12.86 12.42 28.54
CA ALA A 110 11.57 11.85 28.21
C ALA A 110 11.51 11.38 26.75
N ILE A 111 10.75 10.34 26.51
CA ILE A 111 10.44 9.86 25.16
C ILE A 111 9.23 10.61 24.65
N MET A 112 9.36 11.29 23.50
CA MET A 112 8.25 11.86 22.77
C MET A 112 7.59 10.75 21.95
N HIS A 113 6.88 9.86 22.65
CA HIS A 113 6.32 8.66 22.07
C HIS A 113 4.82 8.78 21.89
N GLN A 114 4.30 8.23 20.78
CA GLN A 114 2.90 8.15 20.43
C GLN A 114 2.13 9.48 20.36
N ARG A 115 1.25 9.58 19.41
CA ARG A 115 0.23 10.61 19.24
C ARG A 115 0.71 12.05 19.37
N VAL A 116 1.54 12.43 18.45
CA VAL A 116 1.65 13.84 18.03
C VAL A 116 0.44 14.19 17.16
N GLY A 117 0.13 15.47 16.96
CA GLY A 117 -1.00 15.84 16.10
C GLY A 117 -1.29 17.32 16.08
N PHE A 118 -2.40 17.65 15.42
CA PHE A 118 -2.85 19.01 15.21
C PHE A 118 -4.32 19.18 15.58
N TYR A 119 -4.67 20.41 15.94
CA TYR A 119 -6.04 20.84 16.13
C TYR A 119 -6.21 22.26 15.61
N VAL A 120 -7.14 22.47 14.69
CA VAL A 120 -7.59 23.80 14.28
C VAL A 120 -8.78 24.20 15.14
N SER A 121 -8.59 25.20 16.03
CA SER A 121 -9.63 25.63 16.95
C SER A 121 -10.77 26.35 16.24
N LYS A 122 -11.92 26.48 16.93
CA LYS A 122 -13.08 27.24 16.43
C LYS A 122 -12.75 28.69 16.10
N SER A 123 -11.74 29.27 16.77
CA SER A 123 -11.22 30.61 16.47
C SER A 123 -10.19 30.64 15.32
N GLY A 124 -9.90 29.52 14.68
CA GLY A 124 -9.01 29.40 13.54
C GLY A 124 -7.52 29.36 13.90
N ARG A 125 -7.16 29.03 15.14
CA ARG A 125 -5.76 28.86 15.59
C ARG A 125 -5.31 27.41 15.32
N LEU A 126 -4.08 27.23 14.93
CA LEU A 126 -3.46 25.91 14.82
C LEU A 126 -2.71 25.57 16.10
N ILE A 127 -3.20 24.54 16.80
CA ILE A 127 -2.56 23.97 17.98
C ILE A 127 -1.86 22.69 17.59
N THR A 128 -0.60 22.54 17.95
CA THR A 128 0.13 21.29 17.83
C THR A 128 0.24 20.61 19.19
N MET A 129 0.21 19.27 19.17
CA MET A 129 0.12 18.41 20.35
C MET A 129 1.25 17.41 20.38
N GLY A 130 1.70 17.06 21.58
CA GLY A 130 2.69 16.03 21.82
C GLY A 130 2.51 15.34 23.17
N ASN A 131 3.32 14.31 23.43
CA ASN A 131 3.32 13.58 24.69
C ASN A 131 4.75 13.29 25.14
N TYR A 132 5.06 13.60 26.39
CA TYR A 132 6.30 13.20 27.06
C TYR A 132 6.08 11.92 27.87
N GLY A 133 6.51 10.79 27.32
CA GLY A 133 6.53 9.51 28.00
C GLY A 133 7.84 9.30 28.79
N VAL A 134 7.89 8.26 29.62
CA VAL A 134 9.09 7.86 30.35
C VAL A 134 9.40 6.39 30.09
N ALA A 135 10.60 6.10 29.65
CA ALA A 135 11.16 4.76 29.60
C ALA A 135 12.46 4.75 30.42
N LEU A 136 12.51 3.96 31.49
CA LEU A 136 13.70 3.86 32.38
C LEU A 136 14.81 3.04 31.73
N ASP A 137 14.45 2.16 30.78
CA ASP A 137 15.39 1.44 29.89
C ASP A 137 14.74 1.18 28.53
N LYS A 138 15.50 0.63 27.57
CA LYS A 138 15.03 0.34 26.21
C LYS A 138 13.96 -0.75 26.10
N LYS A 139 13.64 -1.46 27.18
CA LYS A 139 12.60 -2.49 27.27
C LYS A 139 11.37 -2.00 28.03
N ASP A 140 11.44 -0.79 28.60
CA ASP A 140 10.33 -0.19 29.34
C ASP A 140 9.28 0.34 28.36
N ASP A 141 7.99 0.25 28.73
CA ASP A 141 6.88 0.77 27.91
C ASP A 141 6.58 2.22 28.34
N PRO A 142 6.81 3.22 27.48
CA PRO A 142 6.45 4.60 27.79
C PRO A 142 4.94 4.88 27.72
N ASN A 143 4.14 3.90 27.32
CA ASN A 143 2.68 4.01 27.16
C ASN A 143 1.89 3.35 28.32
N ASP A 144 2.46 3.33 29.49
CA ASP A 144 1.90 2.66 30.68
C ASP A 144 1.21 3.62 31.66
N GLY A 145 0.92 4.86 31.23
CA GLY A 145 0.33 5.88 32.08
C GLY A 145 1.31 6.59 33.03
N ASN A 146 2.55 6.11 33.11
CA ASN A 146 3.60 6.66 33.98
C ASN A 146 4.55 7.62 33.24
N GLY A 147 4.16 8.14 32.10
CA GLY A 147 4.81 9.27 31.45
C GLY A 147 4.52 10.58 32.17
N ILE A 148 5.10 11.69 31.68
CA ILE A 148 4.93 13.02 32.32
C ILE A 148 3.57 13.59 31.98
N GLY A 149 3.21 13.64 30.69
CA GLY A 149 1.92 14.17 30.26
C GLY A 149 1.95 14.72 28.84
N ARG A 150 0.85 15.35 28.49
CA ARG A 150 0.62 15.89 27.15
C ARG A 150 0.86 17.38 27.14
N VAL A 151 1.52 17.83 26.05
CA VAL A 151 1.89 19.21 25.85
C VAL A 151 1.28 19.74 24.55
N VAL A 152 1.08 21.05 24.56
CA VAL A 152 0.57 21.82 23.42
C VAL A 152 1.32 23.12 23.26
N ARG A 153 1.35 23.61 22.03
CA ARG A 153 1.71 24.99 21.71
C ARG A 153 0.99 25.44 20.44
N GLU A 154 0.90 26.73 20.25
CA GLU A 154 0.34 27.31 19.03
C GLU A 154 1.40 27.40 17.94
N ILE A 155 1.02 27.10 16.70
CA ILE A 155 1.74 27.47 15.48
C ILE A 155 1.03 28.69 14.90
N LYS A 156 1.73 29.82 14.77
CA LYS A 156 1.17 31.05 14.26
C LYS A 156 1.26 31.13 12.74
N LYS A 157 0.48 32.01 12.13
CA LYS A 157 0.45 32.21 10.68
C LYS A 157 1.80 32.63 10.07
N ASP A 158 2.64 33.28 10.86
CA ASP A 158 4.01 33.67 10.46
C ASP A 158 5.03 32.54 10.60
N GLY A 159 4.59 31.33 11.00
CA GLY A 159 5.42 30.18 11.24
C GLY A 159 6.04 30.11 12.63
N SER A 160 5.97 31.19 13.44
CA SER A 160 6.53 31.18 14.79
C SER A 160 5.72 30.31 15.76
N PHE A 161 6.39 29.86 16.82
CA PHE A 161 5.77 29.04 17.85
C PHE A 161 5.43 29.84 19.11
N GLY A 162 4.26 29.57 19.67
CA GLY A 162 3.90 30.01 21.02
C GLY A 162 4.67 29.21 22.09
N PRO A 163 4.56 29.62 23.39
CA PRO A 163 5.12 28.84 24.50
C PRO A 163 4.52 27.45 24.60
N ILE A 164 5.28 26.51 25.19
CA ILE A 164 4.81 25.15 25.48
C ILE A 164 4.06 25.16 26.81
N TYR A 165 2.93 24.44 26.84
CA TYR A 165 2.11 24.25 28.02
C TYR A 165 1.76 22.78 28.18
N PHE A 166 1.70 22.28 29.44
CA PHE A 166 0.98 21.05 29.71
C PHE A 166 -0.53 21.27 29.57
N ILE A 167 -1.22 20.32 28.94
CA ILE A 167 -2.69 20.33 28.83
C ILE A 167 -3.31 19.20 29.65
N TYR A 168 -2.57 18.11 29.85
CA TYR A 168 -3.01 16.94 30.60
C TYR A 168 -1.80 16.28 31.26
N TYR A 169 -1.86 16.05 32.56
CA TYR A 169 -0.82 15.37 33.32
C TYR A 169 -1.16 13.90 33.53
N ASN A 170 -0.15 13.04 33.51
CA ASN A 170 -0.26 11.67 33.97
C ASN A 170 -0.16 11.60 35.51
N HIS A 171 -0.42 10.44 36.08
CA HIS A 171 -0.76 10.19 37.49
C HIS A 171 0.10 10.85 38.56
N ARG A 172 1.43 10.99 38.34
CA ARG A 172 2.37 11.52 39.37
C ARG A 172 2.86 12.93 39.08
N PHE A 173 2.40 13.51 38.00
CA PHE A 173 2.87 14.82 37.55
C PHE A 173 1.80 15.90 37.73
N ASN A 174 2.28 17.12 37.95
CA ASN A 174 1.46 18.31 38.10
C ASN A 174 2.33 19.57 37.94
N GLU A 175 1.74 20.75 38.10
CA GLU A 175 2.44 22.05 37.96
C GLU A 175 3.63 22.23 38.90
N LYS A 176 3.70 21.48 40.02
CA LYS A 176 4.78 21.66 41.00
C LYS A 176 6.04 20.89 40.67
N ASN A 177 5.93 19.87 39.84
CA ASN A 177 7.04 18.98 39.48
C ASN A 177 7.32 18.92 37.98
N THR A 178 6.87 19.92 37.22
CA THR A 178 7.11 20.07 35.78
C THR A 178 7.61 21.46 35.44
N ASP A 179 8.43 21.59 34.37
CA ASP A 179 9.07 22.86 34.01
C ASP A 179 8.18 23.75 33.13
N TYR A 180 7.24 23.16 32.37
CA TYR A 180 6.29 23.95 31.58
C TYR A 180 5.00 24.21 32.39
N PRO A 181 4.41 25.42 32.27
CA PRO A 181 3.18 25.75 32.99
C PRO A 181 1.99 24.95 32.43
N TYR A 182 0.94 24.80 33.23
CA TYR A 182 -0.35 24.30 32.79
C TYR A 182 -1.04 25.35 31.90
N PHE A 183 -1.72 24.93 30.84
CA PHE A 183 -2.28 25.84 29.83
C PHE A 183 -3.18 26.94 30.38
N LYS A 184 -3.88 26.71 31.48
CA LYS A 184 -4.71 27.71 32.16
C LYS A 184 -3.92 28.93 32.72
N LYS A 185 -2.59 28.82 32.79
CA LYS A 185 -1.71 29.94 33.18
C LYS A 185 -1.38 30.89 32.03
N SER A 186 -1.73 30.52 30.80
CA SER A 186 -1.55 31.43 29.66
C SER A 186 -2.39 32.71 29.85
N LYS A 187 -1.79 33.86 29.52
CA LYS A 187 -2.51 35.14 29.47
C LYS A 187 -3.39 35.27 28.23
N ASP A 188 -3.15 34.45 27.22
CA ASP A 188 -3.92 34.41 25.98
C ASP A 188 -5.20 33.58 26.18
N ARG A 189 -6.30 34.27 26.40
CA ARG A 189 -7.60 33.63 26.68
C ARG A 189 -8.11 32.78 25.51
N GLU A 190 -7.85 33.19 24.27
CA GLU A 190 -8.28 32.41 23.11
C GLU A 190 -7.45 31.14 22.93
N PHE A 191 -6.17 31.14 23.30
CA PHE A 191 -5.35 29.95 23.39
C PHE A 191 -5.89 28.99 24.47
N VAL A 192 -6.21 29.53 25.66
CA VAL A 192 -6.81 28.72 26.75
C VAL A 192 -8.12 28.07 26.30
N LYS A 193 -8.95 28.82 25.57
CA LYS A 193 -10.22 28.32 25.02
C LYS A 193 -9.98 27.21 23.99
N ALA A 194 -9.01 27.39 23.07
CA ALA A 194 -8.64 26.37 22.09
C ALA A 194 -8.16 25.07 22.78
N CYS A 195 -7.38 25.16 23.85
CA CYS A 195 -6.98 24.00 24.65
C CYS A 195 -8.17 23.33 25.33
N GLN A 196 -9.12 24.10 25.85
CA GLN A 196 -10.34 23.55 26.46
C GLN A 196 -11.20 22.84 25.43
N GLU A 197 -11.30 23.35 24.20
CA GLU A 197 -12.00 22.66 23.08
C GLU A 197 -11.42 21.26 22.81
N ILE A 198 -10.10 21.09 22.91
CA ILE A 198 -9.45 19.77 22.77
C ILE A 198 -9.90 18.84 23.91
N LEU A 199 -9.84 19.33 25.17
CA LEU A 199 -10.18 18.54 26.34
C LEU A 199 -11.67 18.15 26.40
N ASP A 200 -12.54 19.01 25.85
CA ASP A 200 -13.99 18.78 25.80
C ASP A 200 -14.41 17.86 24.65
N ASN A 201 -13.49 17.50 23.74
CA ASN A 201 -13.78 16.64 22.60
C ASN A 201 -13.31 15.21 22.88
N PRO A 202 -14.24 14.26 23.11
CA PRO A 202 -13.88 12.88 23.46
C PRO A 202 -13.11 12.16 22.37
N LEU A 203 -13.32 12.50 21.08
CA LEU A 203 -12.64 11.87 19.95
C LEU A 203 -11.15 12.26 19.92
N TYR A 204 -10.82 13.53 20.14
CA TYR A 204 -9.42 13.97 20.25
C TYR A 204 -8.74 13.38 21.48
N MET A 205 -9.41 13.42 22.63
CA MET A 205 -8.86 12.89 23.86
C MET A 205 -8.64 11.37 23.76
N MET A 206 -9.60 10.63 23.23
CA MET A 206 -9.48 9.19 23.03
C MET A 206 -8.34 8.83 22.09
N GLN A 207 -8.22 9.51 20.95
CA GLN A 207 -7.12 9.33 20.01
C GLN A 207 -5.75 9.61 20.66
N TRP A 208 -5.68 10.57 21.54
CA TRP A 208 -4.44 11.04 22.13
C TRP A 208 -4.03 10.25 23.36
N VAL A 209 -5.01 9.82 24.18
CA VAL A 209 -4.75 9.16 25.47
C VAL A 209 -4.52 7.66 25.33
N GLU A 210 -5.22 6.97 24.44
CA GLU A 210 -5.23 5.49 24.40
C GLU A 210 -3.85 4.83 24.25
N GLU A 211 -2.92 5.49 23.59
CA GLU A 211 -1.56 4.97 23.39
C GLU A 211 -0.57 5.47 24.46
N ALA A 212 -0.96 6.42 25.29
CA ALA A 212 -0.14 6.91 26.38
C ALA A 212 -0.54 6.32 27.73
N ASP A 213 -1.82 6.04 27.92
CA ASP A 213 -2.36 5.38 29.12
C ASP A 213 -3.67 4.68 28.77
N ARG A 214 -3.65 3.37 28.63
CA ARG A 214 -4.82 2.56 28.29
C ARG A 214 -5.78 2.33 29.44
N GLU A 215 -5.38 2.64 30.64
CA GLU A 215 -6.21 2.55 31.84
C GLU A 215 -6.88 3.90 32.18
N ASP A 216 -6.61 4.95 31.38
CA ASP A 216 -7.21 6.27 31.62
C ASP A 216 -8.74 6.18 31.53
N PRO A 217 -9.47 6.68 32.56
CA PRO A 217 -10.93 6.63 32.60
C PRO A 217 -11.65 7.35 31.46
N ILE A 218 -10.95 8.24 30.73
CA ILE A 218 -11.51 8.92 29.56
C ILE A 218 -11.74 7.98 28.37
N ILE A 219 -11.07 6.82 28.36
CA ILE A 219 -11.23 5.81 27.33
C ILE A 219 -12.46 4.95 27.64
N PRO A 220 -13.56 5.05 26.87
CA PRO A 220 -14.81 4.34 27.17
C PRO A 220 -14.76 2.85 26.80
N LEU A 221 -13.71 2.39 26.14
CA LEU A 221 -13.58 1.05 25.60
C LEU A 221 -12.50 0.25 26.31
N LYS A 222 -12.69 -1.07 26.33
CA LYS A 222 -11.81 -1.99 27.04
C LYS A 222 -10.37 -1.94 26.51
N LYS A 223 -9.44 -2.18 27.43
CA LYS A 223 -8.05 -2.51 27.18
C LYS A 223 -7.88 -3.48 25.99
N GLY A 224 -7.09 -3.11 25.02
CA GLY A 224 -6.81 -3.94 23.84
C GLY A 224 -7.14 -3.30 22.50
N TYR A 225 -8.05 -2.33 22.44
CA TYR A 225 -8.29 -1.56 21.23
C TYR A 225 -7.22 -0.46 21.12
N LYS A 226 -6.47 -0.48 20.00
CA LYS A 226 -5.29 0.39 19.81
C LYS A 226 -5.35 1.16 18.51
N ALA A 227 -4.77 2.36 18.51
CA ALA A 227 -4.59 3.20 17.36
C ALA A 227 -5.92 3.73 16.80
N PHE A 228 -6.71 4.30 17.68
CA PHE A 228 -7.98 4.93 17.36
C PHE A 228 -7.88 5.92 16.20
N ASN A 229 -8.78 5.79 15.26
CA ASN A 229 -9.07 6.75 14.20
C ASN A 229 -10.59 6.79 14.02
N CYS A 230 -11.14 7.91 13.61
CA CYS A 230 -12.57 8.06 13.37
C CYS A 230 -12.86 9.03 12.23
N TYR A 231 -14.06 8.91 11.68
CA TYR A 231 -14.63 9.80 10.69
C TYR A 231 -16.15 9.86 10.83
N THR A 232 -16.74 10.94 10.34
CA THR A 232 -18.20 11.17 10.41
C THR A 232 -18.89 10.51 9.21
N LEU A 233 -19.95 9.73 9.50
CA LEU A 233 -20.82 9.11 8.50
C LEU A 233 -21.82 10.13 7.93
N PRO A 234 -22.49 9.82 6.80
CA PRO A 234 -23.44 10.76 6.15
C PRO A 234 -24.61 11.17 7.06
N ASP A 235 -25.01 10.32 7.99
CA ASP A 235 -26.10 10.55 8.95
C ASP A 235 -25.65 11.25 10.25
N GLY A 236 -24.36 11.60 10.35
CA GLY A 236 -23.79 12.30 11.51
C GLY A 236 -23.26 11.40 12.61
N ARG A 237 -23.46 10.09 12.54
CA ARG A 237 -22.81 9.14 13.46
C ARG A 237 -21.30 9.10 13.22
N ILE A 238 -20.55 8.66 14.21
CA ILE A 238 -19.10 8.52 14.14
C ILE A 238 -18.73 7.05 13.96
N ALA A 239 -17.98 6.72 12.92
CA ALA A 239 -17.37 5.41 12.77
C ALA A 239 -15.92 5.46 13.29
N SER A 240 -15.53 4.43 14.03
CA SER A 240 -14.17 4.25 14.53
C SER A 240 -13.44 3.16 13.75
N LEU A 241 -12.11 3.24 13.74
CA LEU A 241 -11.22 2.18 13.28
C LEU A 241 -10.07 2.01 14.27
N TRP A 242 -9.72 0.75 14.56
CA TRP A 242 -8.56 0.35 15.35
C TRP A 242 -7.71 -0.68 14.58
N LYS A 243 -6.54 -1.00 15.12
CA LYS A 243 -5.75 -2.16 14.65
C LYS A 243 -6.63 -3.41 14.55
N HIS A 244 -6.24 -4.35 13.72
CA HIS A 244 -6.97 -5.59 13.41
C HIS A 244 -8.32 -5.36 12.71
N ALA A 245 -8.46 -4.22 12.04
CA ALA A 245 -9.68 -3.83 11.33
C ALA A 245 -10.93 -3.79 12.21
N LEU A 246 -10.78 -3.48 13.50
CA LEU A 246 -11.89 -3.36 14.44
C LEU A 246 -12.63 -2.04 14.21
N THR A 247 -13.95 -2.05 14.35
CA THR A 247 -14.84 -0.91 14.17
C THR A 247 -15.98 -0.91 15.17
N SER A 248 -16.49 0.27 15.48
CA SER A 248 -17.70 0.50 16.25
C SER A 248 -18.31 1.85 15.87
N ILE A 249 -19.55 2.06 16.18
CA ILE A 249 -20.31 3.28 15.89
C ILE A 249 -20.62 4.02 17.19
N SER A 250 -20.56 5.34 17.13
CA SER A 250 -21.03 6.24 18.20
C SER A 250 -22.12 7.15 17.66
N GLU A 251 -23.24 7.24 18.38
CA GLU A 251 -24.37 8.13 18.07
C GLU A 251 -24.31 9.47 18.83
N ASP A 252 -23.43 9.57 19.81
CA ASP A 252 -23.35 10.70 20.76
C ASP A 252 -22.05 11.51 20.68
N GLY A 253 -21.34 11.43 19.53
CA GLY A 253 -20.11 12.18 19.31
C GLY A 253 -18.86 11.60 19.97
N GLY A 254 -18.87 10.31 20.29
CA GLY A 254 -17.72 9.57 20.81
C GLY A 254 -17.73 9.33 22.32
N TYR A 255 -18.81 9.70 23.02
CA TYR A 255 -18.94 9.42 24.46
C TYR A 255 -19.28 7.95 24.73
N THR A 256 -20.12 7.34 23.90
CA THR A 256 -20.43 5.90 23.98
C THR A 256 -20.30 5.25 22.61
N TRP A 257 -20.06 3.93 22.63
CA TRP A 257 -19.79 3.14 21.42
C TRP A 257 -20.61 1.85 21.44
N GLU A 258 -21.11 1.45 20.28
CA GLU A 258 -21.82 0.18 20.11
C GLU A 258 -20.96 -1.02 20.55
N GLN A 259 -21.61 -1.99 21.18
CA GLN A 259 -20.99 -3.24 21.63
C GLN A 259 -21.75 -4.46 21.07
N PRO A 260 -21.07 -5.53 20.70
CA PRO A 260 -19.60 -5.71 20.70
C PRO A 260 -18.91 -4.95 19.56
N VAL A 261 -17.64 -4.61 19.76
CA VAL A 261 -16.79 -4.12 18.68
C VAL A 261 -16.60 -5.24 17.65
N LEU A 262 -16.84 -4.94 16.39
CA LEU A 262 -16.82 -5.90 15.29
C LEU A 262 -15.64 -5.66 14.37
N ARG A 263 -15.39 -6.61 13.48
CA ARG A 263 -14.48 -6.39 12.35
C ARG A 263 -15.21 -5.61 11.24
N ALA A 264 -14.56 -4.59 10.71
CA ALA A 264 -15.09 -3.81 9.59
C ALA A 264 -15.23 -4.71 8.35
N LYS A 265 -16.34 -4.55 7.63
CA LYS A 265 -16.64 -5.32 6.44
C LYS A 265 -15.72 -4.95 5.28
N GLY A 266 -15.25 -5.94 4.54
CA GLY A 266 -14.38 -5.76 3.39
C GLY A 266 -12.91 -5.50 3.71
N PHE A 267 -12.52 -5.51 4.99
CA PHE A 267 -11.12 -5.33 5.40
C PHE A 267 -10.35 -6.65 5.42
N VAL A 268 -9.16 -6.63 4.87
CA VAL A 268 -8.13 -7.61 5.20
C VAL A 268 -7.53 -7.27 6.56
N ASN A 269 -7.10 -8.29 7.30
CA ASN A 269 -6.53 -8.09 8.63
C ASN A 269 -5.23 -7.27 8.58
N SER A 270 -5.05 -6.39 9.57
CA SER A 270 -3.84 -5.59 9.75
C SER A 270 -3.49 -5.45 11.22
N ASN A 271 -2.24 -5.72 11.59
CA ASN A 271 -1.72 -5.46 12.93
C ASN A 271 -1.12 -4.06 13.09
N ALA A 272 -1.10 -3.27 12.01
CA ALA A 272 -0.62 -1.90 11.98
C ALA A 272 -1.77 -0.89 12.15
N LYS A 273 -1.42 0.39 12.24
CA LYS A 273 -2.40 1.48 12.30
C LYS A 273 -3.13 1.59 10.97
N ILE A 274 -4.41 1.88 11.04
CA ILE A 274 -5.31 2.12 9.91
C ILE A 274 -5.69 3.60 9.93
N TRP A 275 -5.70 4.23 8.78
CA TRP A 275 -6.27 5.56 8.60
C TRP A 275 -7.54 5.48 7.78
N GLY A 276 -8.60 6.15 8.21
CA GLY A 276 -9.84 6.30 7.47
C GLY A 276 -10.31 7.74 7.50
N GLN A 277 -10.85 8.22 6.38
CA GLN A 277 -11.46 9.54 6.30
C GLN A 277 -12.52 9.62 5.19
N ARG A 278 -13.38 10.62 5.29
CA ARG A 278 -14.25 11.05 4.21
C ARG A 278 -13.45 11.87 3.20
N LEU A 279 -13.64 11.59 1.90
CA LEU A 279 -13.00 12.29 0.80
C LEU A 279 -13.81 13.52 0.37
N SER A 280 -13.20 14.39 -0.44
CA SER A 280 -13.82 15.62 -0.96
C SER A 280 -15.03 15.36 -1.86
N ASP A 281 -15.09 14.21 -2.53
CA ASP A 281 -16.21 13.77 -3.35
C ASP A 281 -17.36 13.11 -2.55
N GLY A 282 -17.18 13.01 -1.22
CA GLY A 282 -18.16 12.44 -0.29
C GLY A 282 -18.06 10.93 -0.09
N THR A 283 -17.20 10.22 -0.81
CA THR A 283 -16.85 8.81 -0.56
C THR A 283 -15.90 8.67 0.63
N TYR A 284 -15.57 7.46 1.01
CA TYR A 284 -14.67 7.16 2.12
C TYR A 284 -13.49 6.33 1.64
N ALA A 285 -12.34 6.60 2.21
CA ALA A 285 -11.15 5.80 2.00
C ALA A 285 -10.51 5.38 3.31
N THR A 286 -9.95 4.16 3.31
CA THR A 286 -9.04 3.71 4.35
C THR A 286 -7.70 3.36 3.74
N VAL A 287 -6.62 3.80 4.40
CA VAL A 287 -5.25 3.49 3.99
C VAL A 287 -4.58 2.69 5.11
N TYR A 288 -4.06 1.51 4.78
CA TYR A 288 -3.52 0.56 5.75
C TYR A 288 -2.62 -0.49 5.10
N ASN A 289 -2.01 -1.35 5.91
CA ASN A 289 -1.26 -2.51 5.44
C ASN A 289 -2.16 -3.75 5.47
N PRO A 290 -2.57 -4.32 4.32
CA PRO A 290 -3.49 -5.46 4.27
C PRO A 290 -2.78 -6.79 4.49
N SER A 291 -1.94 -6.88 5.51
CA SER A 291 -1.17 -8.09 5.85
C SER A 291 -0.74 -8.05 7.32
N GLU A 292 -0.20 -9.15 7.83
CA GLU A 292 0.46 -9.19 9.13
C GLU A 292 1.80 -8.41 9.14
N PHE A 293 2.34 -8.12 7.97
CA PHE A 293 3.51 -7.26 7.76
C PHE A 293 3.09 -5.83 7.51
N ARG A 294 4.01 -4.88 7.66
CA ARG A 294 3.75 -3.47 7.37
C ARG A 294 4.12 -3.12 5.93
N TRP A 295 3.71 -3.99 5.01
CA TRP A 295 3.89 -3.86 3.57
C TRP A 295 2.84 -4.72 2.84
N PRO A 296 2.31 -4.31 1.65
CA PRO A 296 2.38 -2.97 1.09
C PRO A 296 1.47 -1.97 1.83
N LEU A 297 1.50 -0.69 1.44
CA LEU A 297 0.49 0.28 1.83
C LEU A 297 -0.61 0.29 0.76
N ALA A 298 -1.83 0.05 1.16
CA ALA A 298 -2.98 -0.07 0.28
C ALA A 298 -4.13 0.85 0.69
N ILE A 299 -5.05 1.06 -0.25
CA ILE A 299 -6.29 1.82 -0.06
C ILE A 299 -7.50 0.93 -0.32
N SER A 300 -8.52 1.08 0.51
CA SER A 300 -9.86 0.53 0.28
C SER A 300 -10.88 1.66 0.27
N LEU A 301 -11.88 1.55 -0.61
CA LEU A 301 -12.90 2.56 -0.80
C LEU A 301 -14.27 2.08 -0.34
N SER A 302 -15.07 3.02 0.15
CA SER A 302 -16.44 2.80 0.59
C SER A 302 -17.33 3.97 0.18
N LYS A 303 -18.59 3.68 -0.13
CA LYS A 303 -19.60 4.71 -0.42
C LYS A 303 -20.31 5.22 0.84
N ASP A 304 -20.40 4.39 1.86
CA ASP A 304 -21.15 4.65 3.09
C ASP A 304 -20.27 4.80 4.33
N GLY A 305 -18.95 4.53 4.22
CA GLY A 305 -17.99 4.53 5.31
C GLY A 305 -18.05 3.30 6.22
N LEU A 306 -18.83 2.29 5.88
CA LEU A 306 -19.02 1.07 6.68
C LEU A 306 -18.62 -0.20 5.93
N GLU A 307 -18.91 -0.30 4.65
CA GLU A 307 -18.57 -1.44 3.81
C GLU A 307 -17.53 -1.03 2.75
N TYR A 308 -16.37 -1.65 2.80
CA TYR A 308 -15.24 -1.39 1.91
C TYR A 308 -15.17 -2.47 0.84
N THR A 309 -15.12 -2.06 -0.43
CA THR A 309 -15.33 -2.97 -1.56
C THR A 309 -14.13 -3.11 -2.48
N THR A 310 -13.06 -2.37 -2.24
CA THR A 310 -11.85 -2.40 -3.07
C THR A 310 -10.60 -2.61 -2.24
N LEU A 311 -9.52 -3.04 -2.88
CA LEU A 311 -8.18 -3.11 -2.28
C LEU A 311 -7.15 -2.83 -3.37
N ASN A 312 -6.55 -1.66 -3.34
CA ASN A 312 -5.62 -1.19 -4.36
C ASN A 312 -4.33 -0.66 -3.74
N LEU A 313 -3.27 -0.67 -4.52
CA LEU A 313 -1.95 -0.25 -4.08
C LEU A 313 -1.81 1.26 -3.98
N VAL A 314 -1.15 1.73 -2.92
CA VAL A 314 -0.67 3.11 -2.74
C VAL A 314 0.87 3.14 -2.80
N HIS A 315 1.56 2.31 -2.00
CA HIS A 315 3.01 2.24 -1.98
C HIS A 315 3.44 0.77 -1.83
N GLY A 316 4.05 0.25 -2.88
CA GLY A 316 4.51 -1.14 -2.95
C GLY A 316 6.02 -1.30 -3.08
N GLU A 317 6.78 -0.22 -3.16
CA GLU A 317 8.22 -0.29 -3.32
C GLU A 317 8.90 -0.84 -2.05
N ILE A 318 9.91 -1.67 -2.28
CA ILE A 318 10.66 -2.34 -1.20
C ILE A 318 12.00 -1.63 -1.04
N THR A 319 12.24 -1.10 0.16
CA THR A 319 13.52 -0.49 0.52
C THR A 319 14.15 -1.20 1.69
N PRO A 320 15.47 -1.45 1.70
CA PRO A 320 16.14 -2.02 2.86
C PRO A 320 16.15 -1.02 4.03
N MET A 321 16.13 -1.53 5.24
CA MET A 321 16.46 -0.77 6.42
C MET A 321 17.97 -0.49 6.41
N ARG A 322 18.36 0.78 6.37
CA ARG A 322 19.78 1.15 6.26
C ARG A 322 20.49 1.19 7.59
N TYR A 323 19.77 1.55 8.65
CA TYR A 323 20.31 1.72 9.99
C TYR A 323 19.68 0.74 10.97
N GLY A 324 20.49 0.08 11.76
CA GLY A 324 20.04 -0.81 12.82
C GLY A 324 19.24 -0.08 13.90
N GLY A 325 18.43 -0.80 14.64
CA GLY A 325 17.66 -0.29 15.77
C GLY A 325 16.60 -1.28 16.27
N ASN A 326 16.27 -1.20 17.56
CA ASN A 326 15.24 -2.02 18.18
C ASN A 326 13.84 -1.51 17.80
N TYR A 327 12.89 -2.44 17.64
CA TYR A 327 11.50 -2.19 17.31
C TYR A 327 11.28 -1.47 15.98
N LYS A 328 12.28 -1.44 15.11
CA LYS A 328 12.09 -1.08 13.71
C LYS A 328 11.36 -2.22 12.98
N SER A 329 10.65 -1.89 11.94
CA SER A 329 9.96 -2.85 11.08
C SER A 329 9.93 -2.35 9.65
N TYR A 330 10.05 -3.25 8.69
CA TYR A 330 10.08 -2.91 7.28
C TYR A 330 8.73 -2.38 6.79
N GLY A 331 8.80 -1.57 5.74
CA GLY A 331 7.68 -1.12 4.94
C GLY A 331 7.07 0.22 5.33
N PRO A 332 6.17 0.72 4.47
CA PRO A 332 5.41 1.94 4.68
C PRO A 332 4.33 1.71 5.74
N GLN A 333 4.39 2.44 6.85
CA GLN A 333 3.59 2.14 8.02
C GLN A 333 3.12 3.37 8.78
N TYR A 334 2.07 3.19 9.59
CA TYR A 334 1.44 4.22 10.42
C TYR A 334 0.90 5.39 9.60
N PRO A 335 0.06 5.10 8.57
CA PRO A 335 -0.50 6.14 7.72
C PRO A 335 -1.38 7.10 8.52
N ARG A 336 -1.30 8.39 8.18
CA ARG A 336 -2.15 9.45 8.72
C ARG A 336 -2.47 10.46 7.63
N GLY A 337 -3.75 10.63 7.36
CA GLY A 337 -4.27 11.73 6.55
C GLY A 337 -4.53 12.98 7.39
N ILE A 338 -5.40 13.84 6.91
CA ILE A 338 -5.82 15.05 7.60
C ILE A 338 -7.11 14.76 8.37
N GLN A 339 -7.04 14.91 9.69
CA GLN A 339 -8.21 14.74 10.58
C GLN A 339 -9.33 15.71 10.20
N GLU A 340 -10.57 15.27 10.25
CA GLU A 340 -11.73 16.16 10.08
C GLU A 340 -11.61 17.40 10.99
N GLY A 341 -11.79 18.59 10.42
CA GLY A 341 -11.60 19.86 11.10
C GLY A 341 -10.21 20.47 10.97
N ASN A 342 -9.19 19.74 10.54
CA ASN A 342 -7.81 20.24 10.36
C ASN A 342 -7.51 20.68 8.91
N GLY A 343 -8.55 21.06 8.16
CA GLY A 343 -8.47 21.61 6.82
C GLY A 343 -8.65 20.61 5.70
N ILE A 344 -8.80 21.15 4.50
CA ILE A 344 -8.92 20.38 3.24
C ILE A 344 -7.91 21.01 2.28
N PRO A 345 -6.99 20.22 1.68
CA PRO A 345 -6.07 20.72 0.67
C PRO A 345 -6.80 21.35 -0.52
N ALA A 346 -6.16 22.33 -1.14
CA ALA A 346 -6.78 23.12 -2.22
C ALA A 346 -7.11 22.28 -3.47
N ASP A 347 -6.36 21.19 -3.70
CA ASP A 347 -6.60 20.22 -4.78
C ASP A 347 -7.76 19.26 -4.47
N GLY A 348 -8.20 19.18 -3.21
CA GLY A 348 -9.23 18.24 -2.77
C GLY A 348 -8.77 16.78 -2.71
N ASP A 349 -7.50 16.50 -2.93
CA ASP A 349 -6.94 15.15 -2.97
C ASP A 349 -6.73 14.56 -1.57
N LEU A 350 -6.62 13.25 -1.53
CA LEU A 350 -6.26 12.52 -0.31
C LEU A 350 -4.73 12.54 -0.14
N TRP A 351 -4.28 13.21 0.90
CA TRP A 351 -2.88 13.24 1.31
C TRP A 351 -2.67 12.40 2.55
N VAL A 352 -1.68 11.50 2.51
CA VAL A 352 -1.40 10.55 3.60
C VAL A 352 0.10 10.55 3.91
N SER A 353 0.43 10.85 5.16
CA SER A 353 1.78 10.76 5.70
C SER A 353 2.05 9.38 6.30
N TYR A 354 3.27 8.89 6.24
CA TYR A 354 3.72 7.62 6.85
C TYR A 354 5.23 7.57 6.97
N SER A 355 5.75 6.60 7.71
CA SER A 355 7.18 6.29 7.72
C SER A 355 7.46 5.02 6.93
N VAL A 356 8.63 4.93 6.31
CA VAL A 356 9.15 3.70 5.71
C VAL A 356 10.29 3.19 6.58
N ASN A 357 10.23 1.92 6.99
CA ASN A 357 11.19 1.26 7.86
C ASN A 357 11.39 1.92 9.23
N LYS A 358 10.49 2.83 9.64
CA LYS A 358 10.68 3.75 10.78
C LYS A 358 11.98 4.58 10.70
N GLU A 359 12.47 4.78 9.48
CA GLU A 359 13.65 5.60 9.17
C GLU A 359 13.30 6.88 8.44
N ASP A 360 12.59 6.72 7.34
CA ASP A 360 12.33 7.77 6.37
C ASP A 360 10.88 8.25 6.47
N MET A 361 10.69 9.56 6.27
CA MET A 361 9.36 10.15 6.29
C MET A 361 8.86 10.37 4.86
N TRP A 362 7.65 9.95 4.61
CA TRP A 362 7.01 9.96 3.29
C TRP A 362 5.62 10.57 3.32
N ILE A 363 5.19 11.03 2.16
CA ILE A 363 3.81 11.45 1.92
C ILE A 363 3.33 10.87 0.58
N SER A 364 2.07 10.45 0.53
CA SER A 364 1.40 10.10 -0.72
C SER A 364 0.29 11.08 -1.01
N ARG A 365 0.22 11.52 -2.26
CA ARG A 365 -0.95 12.18 -2.85
C ARG A 365 -1.73 11.15 -3.65
N ILE A 366 -3.03 11.07 -3.42
CA ILE A 366 -3.96 10.19 -4.13
C ILE A 366 -5.06 11.08 -4.71
N PRO A 367 -5.20 11.20 -6.03
CA PRO A 367 -6.22 12.03 -6.65
C PRO A 367 -7.64 11.62 -6.24
N VAL A 368 -8.52 12.60 -6.07
CA VAL A 368 -9.95 12.39 -5.78
C VAL A 368 -10.78 13.02 -6.89
N PRO A 369 -11.72 12.28 -7.52
CA PRO A 369 -12.10 10.90 -7.20
C PRO A 369 -10.99 9.88 -7.46
N VAL A 370 -10.96 8.82 -6.63
CA VAL A 370 -9.94 7.77 -6.74
C VAL A 370 -10.26 6.87 -7.93
N GLU A 371 -9.38 6.87 -8.92
CA GLU A 371 -9.52 6.02 -10.11
C GLU A 371 -8.72 4.73 -9.95
N LEU A 372 -9.39 3.59 -10.12
CA LEU A 372 -8.80 2.26 -9.98
C LEU A 372 -8.24 1.73 -11.31
N ASN A 373 -8.78 2.18 -12.43
CA ASN A 373 -8.40 1.73 -13.76
C ASN A 373 -8.15 2.93 -14.69
N ALA A 374 -7.20 2.79 -15.59
CA ALA A 374 -6.99 3.79 -16.61
C ALA A 374 -8.12 3.76 -17.64
N SER A 375 -8.66 4.94 -17.96
CA SER A 375 -9.75 5.10 -18.94
C SER A 375 -9.24 5.23 -20.38
N ALA A 376 -7.97 5.58 -20.57
CA ALA A 376 -7.38 5.84 -21.88
C ALA A 376 -5.94 5.35 -21.97
N HIS A 377 -5.52 5.04 -23.19
CA HIS A 377 -4.12 4.82 -23.53
C HIS A 377 -3.30 6.11 -23.40
N ALA A 378 -2.01 5.95 -23.13
CA ALA A 378 -1.08 7.06 -23.02
C ALA A 378 -0.94 7.82 -24.35
N ASN A 379 -0.95 9.14 -24.26
CA ASN A 379 -0.54 10.07 -25.33
C ASN A 379 0.04 11.32 -24.64
N ASP A 380 1.12 11.10 -23.91
CA ASP A 380 1.63 12.01 -22.90
C ASP A 380 2.79 12.83 -23.46
N ASP A 381 2.55 14.14 -23.56
CA ASP A 381 3.50 15.18 -23.94
C ASP A 381 3.78 16.05 -22.71
N PHE A 382 4.89 15.81 -22.04
CA PHE A 382 5.24 16.48 -20.78
C PHE A 382 5.56 17.97 -20.93
N SER A 383 5.75 18.47 -22.17
CA SER A 383 5.98 19.90 -22.42
C SER A 383 4.79 20.78 -22.00
N LYS A 384 3.61 20.19 -21.83
CA LYS A 384 2.39 20.87 -21.40
C LYS A 384 2.27 21.03 -19.89
N SER A 385 3.06 20.28 -19.13
CA SER A 385 3.03 20.27 -17.66
C SER A 385 4.17 21.11 -17.09
N LYS A 386 3.86 21.89 -16.04
CA LYS A 386 4.82 22.78 -15.37
C LYS A 386 5.47 22.12 -14.15
N ALA A 387 4.77 21.17 -13.55
CA ALA A 387 5.23 20.45 -12.36
C ALA A 387 4.74 19.00 -12.37
N ILE A 388 5.45 18.13 -11.65
CA ILE A 388 5.06 16.72 -11.52
C ILE A 388 3.67 16.55 -10.89
N SER A 389 3.21 17.51 -10.08
CA SER A 389 1.86 17.53 -9.51
C SER A 389 0.74 17.55 -10.56
N GLU A 390 1.03 17.96 -11.78
CA GLU A 390 0.07 17.98 -12.90
C GLU A 390 -0.03 16.62 -13.62
N LEU A 391 0.87 15.66 -13.31
CA LEU A 391 0.92 14.34 -13.94
C LEU A 391 -0.06 13.36 -13.26
N THR A 392 -1.33 13.67 -13.26
CA THR A 392 -2.37 12.92 -12.53
C THR A 392 -2.65 11.52 -13.06
N ASP A 393 -2.16 11.17 -14.24
CA ASP A 393 -2.25 9.84 -14.84
C ASP A 393 -1.01 8.96 -14.58
N TRP A 394 0.03 9.54 -13.99
CA TRP A 394 1.29 8.87 -13.70
C TRP A 394 1.43 8.59 -12.22
N ASN A 395 1.77 7.36 -11.87
CA ASN A 395 2.23 7.00 -10.54
C ASN A 395 3.70 7.37 -10.41
N ILE A 396 4.05 8.11 -9.35
CA ILE A 396 5.40 8.64 -9.14
C ILE A 396 5.93 8.13 -7.80
N TYR A 397 7.15 7.64 -7.82
CA TYR A 397 7.94 7.28 -6.65
C TYR A 397 9.23 8.07 -6.67
N SER A 398 9.36 9.04 -5.76
CA SER A 398 10.42 10.05 -5.80
C SER A 398 11.13 10.17 -4.44
N PRO A 399 12.17 9.35 -4.19
CA PRO A 399 13.07 9.51 -3.06
C PRO A 399 13.91 10.79 -3.14
N VAL A 400 14.39 11.28 -1.99
CA VAL A 400 15.25 12.49 -1.91
C VAL A 400 16.52 12.36 -2.75
N TRP A 401 17.12 11.16 -2.78
CA TRP A 401 18.34 10.92 -3.56
C TRP A 401 18.10 10.30 -4.93
N ALA A 402 16.85 9.97 -5.23
CA ALA A 402 16.42 9.52 -6.55
C ALA A 402 15.16 10.29 -7.00
N PRO A 403 15.25 11.62 -7.22
CA PRO A 403 14.09 12.44 -7.51
C PRO A 403 13.58 12.26 -8.93
N VAL A 404 12.25 12.40 -9.05
CA VAL A 404 11.53 12.57 -10.31
C VAL A 404 11.19 14.04 -10.48
N SER A 405 11.42 14.61 -11.66
CA SER A 405 11.14 16.01 -11.99
C SER A 405 10.76 16.19 -13.46
N LEU A 406 10.29 17.38 -13.81
CA LEU A 406 10.11 17.79 -15.20
C LEU A 406 11.26 18.73 -15.62
N ASP A 407 11.70 18.58 -16.86
CA ASP A 407 12.73 19.42 -17.50
C ASP A 407 12.32 19.69 -18.97
N GLY A 408 11.54 20.76 -19.15
CA GLY A 408 10.91 21.05 -20.43
C GLY A 408 9.96 19.94 -20.88
N GLN A 409 10.26 19.29 -22.00
CA GLN A 409 9.44 18.19 -22.53
C GLN A 409 9.76 16.82 -21.88
N TRP A 410 10.70 16.79 -20.93
CA TRP A 410 11.23 15.55 -20.38
C TRP A 410 10.70 15.27 -18.98
N LEU A 411 10.21 14.07 -18.76
CA LEU A 411 10.09 13.47 -17.45
C LEU A 411 11.47 12.92 -17.08
N LYS A 412 12.09 13.49 -16.06
CA LYS A 412 13.47 13.25 -15.68
C LYS A 412 13.54 12.42 -14.39
N LEU A 413 14.27 11.32 -14.48
CA LEU A 413 14.61 10.45 -13.35
C LEU A 413 16.09 10.61 -13.06
N GLN A 414 16.43 10.98 -11.84
CA GLN A 414 17.80 11.04 -11.35
C GLN A 414 17.98 10.02 -10.25
N ASP A 415 19.19 9.47 -10.11
CA ASP A 415 19.50 8.49 -9.10
C ASP A 415 20.94 8.58 -8.66
N LYS A 416 21.15 8.74 -7.36
CA LYS A 416 22.44 8.68 -6.65
C LYS A 416 22.30 7.87 -5.34
N ASP A 417 21.19 7.13 -5.19
CA ASP A 417 20.89 6.35 -3.98
C ASP A 417 21.28 4.88 -4.17
N PRO A 418 22.26 4.36 -3.41
CA PRO A 418 22.63 2.95 -3.51
C PRO A 418 21.56 1.99 -2.98
N PHE A 419 20.54 2.51 -2.26
CA PHE A 419 19.54 1.71 -1.56
C PHE A 419 18.10 1.94 -2.04
N ASP A 420 17.87 2.95 -2.86
CA ASP A 420 16.55 3.29 -3.38
C ASP A 420 16.63 3.62 -4.88
N TYR A 421 15.56 4.04 -5.51
CA TYR A 421 15.50 4.36 -6.93
C TYR A 421 14.34 5.31 -7.25
N ALA A 422 14.41 6.01 -8.37
CA ALA A 422 13.27 6.72 -8.95
C ALA A 422 12.40 5.77 -9.78
N LYS A 423 11.08 5.88 -9.67
CA LYS A 423 10.15 5.14 -10.54
C LYS A 423 9.00 6.02 -10.99
N VAL A 424 8.62 5.88 -12.24
CA VAL A 424 7.38 6.42 -12.80
C VAL A 424 6.63 5.29 -13.50
N GLU A 425 5.33 5.26 -13.35
CA GLU A 425 4.49 4.21 -13.90
C GLU A 425 3.21 4.79 -14.49
N ARG A 426 2.86 4.36 -15.68
CA ARG A 426 1.63 4.72 -16.39
C ARG A 426 0.71 3.50 -16.44
N LYS A 427 -0.47 3.60 -15.80
CA LYS A 427 -1.54 2.63 -16.04
C LYS A 427 -2.18 2.86 -17.39
N ILE A 428 -2.55 1.79 -18.06
CA ILE A 428 -3.21 1.79 -19.37
C ILE A 428 -4.35 0.79 -19.36
N PRO A 429 -5.33 0.88 -20.27
CA PRO A 429 -6.34 -0.15 -20.43
C PRO A 429 -5.71 -1.51 -20.73
N ALA A 430 -6.28 -2.57 -20.16
CA ALA A 430 -5.85 -3.95 -20.36
C ALA A 430 -5.72 -4.27 -21.86
N SER A 431 -4.53 -4.68 -22.28
CA SER A 431 -4.19 -4.89 -23.68
C SER A 431 -3.50 -6.23 -23.88
N LYS A 432 -3.99 -7.03 -24.82
CA LYS A 432 -3.36 -8.30 -25.22
C LYS A 432 -2.31 -8.08 -26.31
N GLU A 433 -2.59 -7.15 -27.21
CA GLU A 433 -1.71 -6.67 -28.27
C GLU A 433 -1.43 -5.19 -28.03
N LEU A 434 -0.25 -4.86 -27.56
CA LEU A 434 0.10 -3.51 -27.14
C LEU A 434 1.21 -2.92 -28.01
N ASN A 435 0.97 -1.73 -28.57
CA ASN A 435 2.00 -0.89 -29.16
C ASN A 435 2.38 0.22 -28.18
N VAL A 436 3.68 0.42 -27.99
CA VAL A 436 4.24 1.45 -27.11
C VAL A 436 5.30 2.22 -27.88
N SER A 437 5.33 3.53 -27.74
CA SER A 437 6.47 4.35 -28.19
C SER A 437 6.79 5.45 -27.19
N PHE A 438 8.06 5.80 -27.10
CA PHE A 438 8.56 6.90 -26.28
C PHE A 438 9.93 7.36 -26.76
N ASP A 439 10.30 8.59 -26.42
CA ASP A 439 11.66 9.09 -26.60
C ASP A 439 12.44 8.89 -25.30
N LEU A 440 13.67 8.42 -25.43
CA LEU A 440 14.53 8.04 -24.32
C LEU A 440 15.93 8.64 -24.48
N GLN A 441 16.44 9.27 -23.41
CA GLN A 441 17.81 9.77 -23.35
C GLN A 441 18.43 9.39 -22.01
N ALA A 442 19.64 8.83 -22.04
CA ALA A 442 20.48 8.67 -20.85
C ALA A 442 21.57 9.74 -20.84
N GLY A 443 21.77 10.43 -19.72
CA GLY A 443 22.82 11.43 -19.58
C GLY A 443 24.23 10.84 -19.56
N GLN A 444 24.34 9.54 -19.31
CA GLN A 444 25.60 8.76 -19.17
C GLN A 444 25.44 7.37 -19.79
N ASN A 445 26.57 6.67 -19.98
CA ASN A 445 26.63 5.28 -20.43
C ASN A 445 27.71 4.45 -19.71
N ASP A 446 28.16 4.94 -18.55
CA ASP A 446 29.25 4.38 -17.75
C ASP A 446 28.83 4.14 -16.30
N LYS A 447 27.57 4.38 -15.94
CA LYS A 447 27.01 4.21 -14.60
C LYS A 447 25.49 4.19 -14.63
N GLY A 448 24.89 3.72 -13.54
CA GLY A 448 23.45 3.63 -13.36
C GLY A 448 22.78 2.60 -14.27
N THR A 449 21.53 2.32 -14.01
CA THR A 449 20.71 1.38 -14.78
C THR A 449 19.30 1.93 -14.88
N LEU A 450 18.68 1.85 -16.06
CA LEU A 450 17.25 2.11 -16.22
C LEU A 450 16.56 0.83 -16.64
N GLN A 451 15.52 0.47 -15.90
CA GLN A 451 14.59 -0.63 -16.21
C GLN A 451 13.33 -0.07 -16.84
N ILE A 452 12.87 -0.64 -17.93
CA ILE A 452 11.58 -0.34 -18.56
C ILE A 452 10.78 -1.63 -18.52
N GLU A 453 9.66 -1.63 -17.79
CA GLU A 453 8.90 -2.83 -17.49
C GLU A 453 7.49 -2.75 -18.06
N PHE A 454 7.01 -3.88 -18.56
CA PHE A 454 5.64 -4.08 -19.04
C PHE A 454 4.98 -5.09 -18.12
N LEU A 455 3.95 -4.64 -17.38
CA LEU A 455 3.38 -5.40 -16.27
C LEU A 455 1.88 -5.61 -16.46
N ASP A 456 1.37 -6.69 -15.87
CA ASP A 456 -0.06 -6.87 -15.68
C ASP A 456 -0.61 -6.05 -14.51
N GLU A 457 -1.90 -6.19 -14.23
CA GLU A 457 -2.57 -5.51 -13.10
C GLU A 457 -1.94 -5.85 -11.73
N ASN A 458 -1.41 -7.05 -11.58
CA ASN A 458 -0.85 -7.59 -10.32
C ASN A 458 0.64 -7.27 -10.12
N GLY A 459 1.29 -6.58 -11.07
CA GLY A 459 2.71 -6.26 -10.99
C GLY A 459 3.64 -7.35 -11.52
N ILE A 460 3.11 -8.32 -12.25
CA ILE A 460 3.94 -9.31 -12.95
C ILE A 460 4.48 -8.69 -14.22
N ALA A 461 5.79 -8.51 -14.29
CA ALA A 461 6.45 -8.02 -15.49
C ALA A 461 6.61 -9.15 -16.51
N CYS A 462 5.93 -9.05 -17.65
CA CYS A 462 6.07 -10.03 -18.73
C CYS A 462 7.37 -9.83 -19.52
N SER A 463 7.81 -8.59 -19.64
CA SER A 463 9.04 -8.21 -20.33
C SER A 463 9.73 -7.03 -19.67
N ARG A 464 11.03 -6.94 -19.84
CA ARG A 464 11.87 -5.87 -19.29
C ARG A 464 12.95 -5.48 -20.30
N LEU A 465 13.04 -4.19 -20.59
CA LEU A 465 14.15 -3.59 -21.30
C LEU A 465 15.08 -2.92 -20.28
N GLU A 466 16.35 -2.83 -20.58
CA GLU A 466 17.33 -2.27 -19.66
C GLU A 466 18.42 -1.48 -20.39
N LEU A 467 18.67 -0.26 -19.92
CA LEU A 467 19.92 0.46 -20.18
C LEU A 467 20.90 0.12 -19.06
N THR A 468 22.02 -0.49 -19.41
CA THR A 468 23.02 -0.94 -18.43
C THR A 468 24.09 0.12 -18.18
N GLN A 469 24.78 0.01 -17.05
CA GLN A 469 25.89 0.90 -16.68
C GLN A 469 27.12 0.84 -17.61
N ASP A 470 27.19 -0.14 -18.50
CA ASP A 470 28.27 -0.33 -19.48
C ASP A 470 27.82 0.02 -20.92
N GLY A 471 26.78 0.83 -21.05
CA GLY A 471 26.34 1.40 -22.30
C GLY A 471 25.60 0.44 -23.23
N VAL A 472 24.96 -0.58 -22.70
CA VAL A 472 24.24 -1.56 -23.50
C VAL A 472 22.72 -1.43 -23.29
N PHE A 473 21.96 -1.37 -24.37
CA PHE A 473 20.52 -1.55 -24.38
C PHE A 473 20.22 -3.02 -24.64
N ARG A 474 19.52 -3.65 -23.69
CA ARG A 474 19.23 -5.10 -23.72
C ARG A 474 17.80 -5.40 -23.32
N ALA A 475 17.30 -6.58 -23.67
CA ALA A 475 15.99 -7.06 -23.26
C ALA A 475 16.07 -8.40 -22.55
N LYS A 476 15.24 -8.59 -21.52
CA LYS A 476 15.08 -9.87 -20.83
C LYS A 476 14.20 -10.79 -21.67
N GLY A 477 14.72 -11.96 -21.99
CA GLY A 477 13.99 -13.02 -22.69
C GLY A 477 14.16 -14.35 -21.96
N GLY A 478 13.07 -14.93 -21.50
CA GLY A 478 13.14 -16.11 -20.63
C GLY A 478 13.96 -15.82 -19.36
N SER A 479 14.97 -16.63 -19.08
CA SER A 479 15.84 -16.47 -17.90
C SER A 479 17.01 -15.49 -18.08
N ARG A 480 17.28 -15.04 -19.29
CA ARG A 480 18.51 -14.28 -19.63
C ARG A 480 18.21 -12.93 -20.28
N PHE A 481 19.15 -11.99 -20.11
CA PHE A 481 19.18 -10.79 -20.92
C PHE A 481 19.95 -11.05 -22.23
N ALA A 482 19.50 -10.42 -23.29
CA ALA A 482 20.18 -10.41 -24.58
C ALA A 482 20.41 -8.98 -25.05
N ASN A 483 21.65 -8.69 -25.38
CA ASN A 483 22.05 -7.39 -25.90
C ASN A 483 21.38 -7.11 -27.27
N MET A 484 20.88 -5.90 -27.44
CA MET A 484 20.25 -5.42 -28.66
C MET A 484 21.16 -4.42 -29.38
N MET A 485 21.69 -3.42 -28.69
CA MET A 485 22.59 -2.41 -29.23
C MET A 485 23.38 -1.73 -28.09
N LYS A 486 24.41 -0.98 -28.49
CA LYS A 486 25.05 0.00 -27.62
C LYS A 486 24.31 1.32 -27.69
N TYR A 487 24.25 2.07 -26.61
CA TYR A 487 23.69 3.42 -26.57
C TYR A 487 24.78 4.45 -26.20
N GLU A 488 24.55 5.69 -26.60
CA GLU A 488 25.47 6.81 -26.42
C GLU A 488 24.89 7.80 -25.39
N ALA A 489 25.74 8.31 -24.50
CA ALA A 489 25.36 9.34 -23.53
C ALA A 489 24.88 10.62 -24.24
N GLY A 490 23.80 11.21 -23.75
CA GLY A 490 23.21 12.44 -24.28
C GLY A 490 22.44 12.31 -25.60
N LYS A 491 22.43 11.14 -26.21
CA LYS A 491 21.69 10.90 -27.46
C LYS A 491 20.26 10.51 -27.17
N THR A 492 19.32 11.10 -27.89
CA THR A 492 17.91 10.73 -27.84
C THR A 492 17.63 9.60 -28.82
N TYR A 493 16.88 8.61 -28.36
CA TYR A 493 16.44 7.48 -29.15
C TYR A 493 14.92 7.42 -29.14
N HIS A 494 14.31 7.23 -30.32
CA HIS A 494 12.90 6.88 -30.41
C HIS A 494 12.76 5.37 -30.27
N VAL A 495 12.13 4.92 -29.19
CA VAL A 495 11.94 3.49 -28.89
C VAL A 495 10.49 3.12 -29.15
N GLU A 496 10.30 2.04 -29.91
CA GLU A 496 8.98 1.42 -30.12
C GLU A 496 9.03 -0.03 -29.66
N ALA A 497 7.98 -0.47 -29.00
CA ALA A 497 7.80 -1.86 -28.56
C ALA A 497 6.42 -2.37 -28.98
N VAL A 498 6.40 -3.55 -29.58
CA VAL A 498 5.19 -4.28 -29.94
C VAL A 498 5.15 -5.54 -29.11
N LEU A 499 4.13 -5.68 -28.27
CA LEU A 499 3.97 -6.79 -27.35
C LEU A 499 2.71 -7.58 -27.68
N SER A 500 2.83 -8.90 -27.68
CA SER A 500 1.71 -9.84 -27.86
C SER A 500 1.67 -10.85 -26.71
N THR A 501 0.57 -10.88 -25.97
CA THR A 501 0.38 -11.87 -24.90
C THR A 501 0.08 -13.25 -25.47
N ALA A 502 -0.55 -13.34 -26.65
CA ALA A 502 -0.83 -14.58 -27.33
C ALA A 502 0.47 -15.26 -27.80
N ASP A 503 1.34 -14.50 -28.49
CA ASP A 503 2.63 -14.97 -28.97
C ASP A 503 3.71 -14.98 -27.88
N ARG A 504 3.40 -14.37 -26.71
CA ARG A 504 4.31 -14.20 -25.59
C ARG A 504 5.67 -13.59 -25.98
N ASN A 505 5.64 -12.55 -26.78
CA ASN A 505 6.87 -11.90 -27.23
C ASN A 505 6.77 -10.37 -27.24
N ILE A 506 7.95 -9.76 -27.26
CA ILE A 506 8.16 -8.33 -27.47
C ILE A 506 9.09 -8.13 -28.66
N GLN A 507 8.70 -7.27 -29.59
CA GLN A 507 9.54 -6.75 -30.64
C GLN A 507 9.94 -5.32 -30.30
N VAL A 508 11.23 -5.02 -30.42
CA VAL A 508 11.77 -3.70 -30.05
C VAL A 508 12.41 -3.06 -31.28
N TYR A 509 12.04 -1.81 -31.52
CA TYR A 509 12.58 -0.97 -32.56
C TYR A 509 13.22 0.26 -31.93
N VAL A 510 14.31 0.72 -32.50
CA VAL A 510 14.98 1.98 -32.15
C VAL A 510 15.22 2.75 -33.42
N ASP A 511 14.75 4.00 -33.46
CA ASP A 511 14.81 4.88 -34.64
C ASP A 511 14.29 4.18 -35.91
N GLY A 512 13.16 3.45 -35.79
CA GLY A 512 12.50 2.71 -36.86
C GLY A 512 13.17 1.39 -37.26
N LYS A 513 14.32 1.02 -36.67
CA LYS A 513 15.03 -0.24 -36.97
C LYS A 513 14.75 -1.28 -35.88
N ARG A 514 14.33 -2.49 -36.29
CA ARG A 514 14.16 -3.59 -35.32
C ARG A 514 15.52 -4.02 -34.76
N VAL A 515 15.68 -3.88 -33.43
CA VAL A 515 16.88 -4.25 -32.70
C VAL A 515 16.73 -5.53 -31.89
N GLY A 516 15.50 -5.97 -31.64
CA GLY A 516 15.25 -7.18 -30.85
C GLY A 516 13.89 -7.82 -31.06
N LEU A 517 13.85 -9.14 -30.88
CA LEU A 517 12.65 -9.95 -30.69
C LEU A 517 12.96 -10.89 -29.52
N ARG A 518 12.14 -10.87 -28.48
CA ARG A 518 12.36 -11.68 -27.27
C ARG A 518 11.05 -12.27 -26.78
N MET A 519 11.13 -13.49 -26.26
CA MET A 519 10.01 -14.13 -25.56
C MET A 519 9.80 -13.47 -24.20
N PHE A 520 8.56 -13.42 -23.75
CA PHE A 520 8.25 -13.03 -22.37
C PHE A 520 8.96 -13.94 -21.38
N TYR A 521 9.39 -13.40 -20.26
CA TYR A 521 9.96 -14.21 -19.19
C TYR A 521 8.91 -14.63 -18.13
N ALA A 522 7.74 -13.99 -18.13
CA ALA A 522 6.58 -14.40 -17.35
C ALA A 522 5.31 -14.27 -18.20
N PRO A 523 4.38 -15.24 -18.13
CA PRO A 523 3.10 -15.13 -18.81
C PRO A 523 2.18 -14.15 -18.09
N VAL A 524 1.46 -13.34 -18.86
CA VAL A 524 0.40 -12.44 -18.37
C VAL A 524 -0.82 -12.54 -19.28
N ALA A 525 -2.00 -12.28 -18.74
CA ALA A 525 -3.25 -12.29 -19.50
C ALA A 525 -3.43 -11.02 -20.33
N SER A 526 -2.95 -9.89 -19.79
CA SER A 526 -2.97 -8.55 -20.39
C SER A 526 -1.80 -7.75 -19.88
N ILE A 527 -1.50 -6.65 -20.57
CA ILE A 527 -0.52 -5.64 -20.14
C ILE A 527 -1.30 -4.40 -19.76
N GLU A 528 -1.07 -3.88 -18.56
CA GLU A 528 -1.86 -2.80 -17.97
C GLU A 528 -1.01 -1.67 -17.41
N ARG A 529 0.32 -1.86 -17.35
CA ARG A 529 1.25 -0.87 -16.80
C ARG A 529 2.54 -0.82 -17.60
N ILE A 530 3.09 0.38 -17.72
CA ILE A 530 4.44 0.63 -18.21
C ILE A 530 5.17 1.38 -17.13
N ALA A 531 6.29 0.86 -16.67
CA ALA A 531 7.10 1.48 -15.64
C ALA A 531 8.52 1.76 -16.11
N PHE A 532 9.05 2.90 -15.71
CA PHE A 532 10.45 3.29 -15.85
C PHE A 532 11.04 3.43 -14.46
N ARG A 533 12.08 2.69 -14.15
CA ARG A 533 12.73 2.68 -12.85
C ARG A 533 14.23 2.72 -12.98
N THR A 534 14.87 3.59 -12.20
CA THR A 534 16.31 3.53 -12.03
C THR A 534 16.68 2.38 -11.08
N GLY A 535 17.82 1.76 -11.31
CA GLY A 535 18.28 0.64 -10.47
C GLY A 535 17.57 -0.70 -10.73
N ILE A 536 17.98 -1.71 -10.00
CA ILE A 536 17.51 -3.09 -10.14
C ILE A 536 16.29 -3.34 -9.23
N PRO A 537 15.30 -4.13 -9.67
CA PRO A 537 14.18 -4.52 -8.81
C PRO A 537 14.66 -5.19 -7.54
N ARG A 538 14.17 -4.73 -6.40
CA ARG A 538 14.51 -5.28 -5.09
C ARG A 538 13.62 -6.46 -4.75
N THR A 539 14.19 -7.45 -4.08
CA THR A 539 13.50 -8.66 -3.64
C THR A 539 13.51 -8.82 -2.11
N PHE A 540 14.25 -7.97 -1.42
CA PHE A 540 14.36 -7.92 0.03
C PHE A 540 14.07 -6.51 0.56
N PRO A 541 13.47 -6.38 1.75
CA PRO A 541 13.06 -7.45 2.67
C PRO A 541 11.85 -8.25 2.17
N THR A 542 11.70 -9.46 2.69
CA THR A 542 10.53 -10.33 2.51
C THR A 542 9.82 -10.54 3.84
N VAL A 543 8.72 -11.27 3.83
CA VAL A 543 7.98 -11.65 5.04
C VAL A 543 8.83 -12.44 6.06
N ASP A 544 9.84 -13.15 5.57
CA ASP A 544 10.75 -13.95 6.40
C ASP A 544 11.98 -13.15 6.90
N THR A 545 12.09 -11.89 6.47
CA THR A 545 13.20 -11.05 6.91
C THR A 545 12.96 -10.60 8.35
N PRO A 546 13.94 -10.78 9.27
CA PRO A 546 13.80 -10.34 10.67
C PRO A 546 13.42 -8.86 10.75
N ALA A 547 12.49 -8.54 11.65
CA ALA A 547 12.01 -7.16 11.84
C ALA A 547 13.07 -6.24 12.46
N ASP A 548 13.93 -6.80 13.32
CA ASP A 548 14.96 -6.04 14.03
C ASP A 548 16.32 -6.27 13.38
N GLN A 549 16.85 -5.23 12.75
CA GLN A 549 18.21 -5.20 12.25
C GLN A 549 19.11 -4.55 13.31
N THR A 550 20.20 -5.20 13.67
CA THR A 550 21.13 -4.75 14.73
C THR A 550 22.37 -4.04 14.22
N TYR A 551 22.51 -3.89 12.92
CA TYR A 551 23.68 -3.29 12.27
C TYR A 551 23.27 -2.32 11.19
N ASP A 552 24.14 -1.34 10.93
CA ASP A 552 23.98 -0.41 9.81
C ASP A 552 24.51 -1.05 8.53
N LEU A 553 23.86 -0.80 7.41
CA LEU A 553 24.35 -1.26 6.12
C LEU A 553 25.62 -0.49 5.73
N PRO A 554 26.62 -1.14 5.14
CA PRO A 554 27.81 -0.44 4.63
C PRO A 554 27.40 0.64 3.62
N GLY A 555 27.93 1.86 3.82
CA GLY A 555 27.63 2.98 2.95
C GLY A 555 26.22 3.56 3.10
N ALA A 556 25.53 3.30 4.23
CA ALA A 556 24.14 3.75 4.46
C ALA A 556 23.95 5.26 4.27
N GLY A 557 24.95 6.08 4.61
CA GLY A 557 24.96 7.53 4.48
C GLY A 557 25.59 8.05 3.19
N GLU A 558 26.14 7.21 2.33
CA GLU A 558 26.90 7.61 1.16
C GLU A 558 26.04 7.66 -0.10
N GLN A 559 26.45 8.51 -1.04
CA GLN A 559 25.82 8.65 -2.36
C GLN A 559 26.66 7.97 -3.43
N GLU A 560 25.99 7.43 -4.43
CA GLU A 560 26.62 7.00 -5.68
C GLU A 560 26.72 8.16 -6.70
N PRO A 561 27.58 8.04 -7.72
CA PRO A 561 27.60 9.00 -8.82
C PRO A 561 26.25 9.11 -9.51
N MET A 562 25.76 10.33 -9.68
CA MET A 562 24.45 10.63 -10.26
C MET A 562 24.28 9.99 -11.65
N ALA A 563 23.24 9.18 -11.81
CA ALA A 563 22.71 8.77 -13.09
C ALA A 563 21.45 9.58 -13.44
N GLU A 564 21.23 9.87 -14.71
CA GLU A 564 20.09 10.65 -15.17
C GLU A 564 19.49 10.03 -16.44
N TYR A 565 18.16 9.88 -16.42
CA TYR A 565 17.40 9.39 -17.57
C TYR A 565 16.23 10.33 -17.83
N ARG A 566 15.90 10.51 -19.11
CA ARG A 566 14.87 11.40 -19.60
C ARG A 566 13.93 10.64 -20.53
N ILE A 567 12.63 10.82 -20.32
CA ILE A 567 11.56 10.15 -21.05
C ILE A 567 10.62 11.22 -21.59
N ALA A 568 10.20 11.09 -22.84
CA ALA A 568 9.22 12.00 -23.44
C ALA A 568 8.31 11.27 -24.44
N ASN A 569 7.24 11.93 -24.84
CA ASN A 569 6.34 11.49 -25.91
C ASN A 569 5.83 10.05 -25.75
N VAL A 570 5.40 9.68 -24.55
CA VAL A 570 4.93 8.32 -24.27
C VAL A 570 3.56 8.11 -24.90
N LYS A 571 3.47 7.13 -25.80
CA LYS A 571 2.24 6.75 -26.47
C LYS A 571 2.00 5.26 -26.37
N THR A 572 0.75 4.89 -26.21
CA THR A 572 0.32 3.49 -26.24
C THR A 572 -0.94 3.34 -27.08
N SER A 573 -1.13 2.18 -27.64
CA SER A 573 -2.39 1.79 -28.29
C SER A 573 -2.56 0.28 -28.23
N SER A 574 -3.80 -0.19 -28.14
CA SER A 574 -4.11 -1.60 -28.26
C SER A 574 -4.45 -1.93 -29.70
N ALA A 575 -3.93 -3.06 -30.19
CA ALA A 575 -4.33 -3.68 -31.44
C ALA A 575 -5.19 -4.93 -31.19
N ASP A 576 -5.78 -5.03 -30.02
CA ASP A 576 -6.66 -6.13 -29.65
C ASP A 576 -7.79 -6.24 -30.68
N LYS A 577 -7.95 -7.43 -31.22
CA LYS A 577 -9.10 -7.71 -32.08
C LYS A 577 -10.34 -7.77 -31.21
N ASP A 578 -11.44 -7.18 -31.68
CA ASP A 578 -12.71 -7.24 -30.98
C ASP A 578 -13.05 -8.68 -30.57
N ALA A 579 -13.52 -8.86 -29.33
CA ALA A 579 -13.91 -10.17 -28.79
C ALA A 579 -15.01 -10.87 -29.62
N SER A 580 -15.69 -10.12 -30.52
CA SER A 580 -16.65 -10.65 -31.51
C SER A 580 -16.00 -11.56 -32.58
N SER A 581 -14.66 -11.61 -32.67
CA SER A 581 -13.90 -12.46 -33.59
C SER A 581 -13.29 -13.70 -32.89
N ALA A 582 -13.98 -14.29 -31.91
CA ALA A 582 -13.59 -15.60 -31.41
C ALA A 582 -13.49 -16.58 -32.59
N PHE A 583 -12.27 -17.04 -32.89
CA PHE A 583 -12.00 -17.98 -33.99
C PHE A 583 -12.75 -19.31 -33.78
N LEU A 584 -12.85 -19.74 -32.52
CA LEU A 584 -13.47 -21.01 -32.17
C LEU A 584 -14.91 -20.75 -31.70
N LYS A 585 -15.85 -21.49 -32.25
CA LYS A 585 -17.27 -21.48 -31.85
C LYS A 585 -17.62 -22.88 -31.37
N TYR A 586 -18.37 -23.00 -30.28
CA TYR A 586 -18.72 -24.29 -29.71
C TYR A 586 -19.44 -25.21 -30.73
N LYS A 587 -20.25 -24.64 -31.59
CA LYS A 587 -20.96 -25.40 -32.65
C LYS A 587 -20.02 -26.24 -33.52
N ASP A 588 -18.76 -25.84 -33.67
CA ASP A 588 -17.78 -26.57 -34.48
C ASP A 588 -17.25 -27.82 -33.75
N PHE A 589 -17.45 -27.91 -32.43
CA PHE A 589 -17.03 -28.99 -31.53
C PHE A 589 -18.20 -29.70 -30.84
N SER A 590 -19.45 -29.27 -31.05
CA SER A 590 -20.63 -29.83 -30.38
C SER A 590 -20.83 -31.32 -30.67
N HIS A 591 -20.37 -31.79 -31.82
CA HIS A 591 -20.42 -33.22 -32.22
C HIS A 591 -19.69 -34.14 -31.23
N TYR A 592 -18.73 -33.64 -30.47
CA TYR A 592 -18.07 -34.43 -29.43
C TYR A 592 -19.02 -34.79 -28.28
N ALA A 593 -19.88 -33.86 -27.85
CA ALA A 593 -20.86 -34.17 -26.80
C ALA A 593 -21.84 -35.24 -27.25
N ASP A 594 -22.33 -35.18 -28.49
CA ASP A 594 -23.22 -36.18 -29.06
C ASP A 594 -22.55 -37.55 -29.21
N TYR A 595 -21.30 -37.55 -29.67
CA TYR A 595 -20.49 -38.74 -29.81
C TYR A 595 -20.29 -39.46 -28.46
N PHE A 596 -19.88 -38.73 -27.41
CA PHE A 596 -19.65 -39.32 -26.11
C PHE A 596 -20.95 -39.76 -25.41
N ASN A 597 -22.05 -38.99 -25.59
CA ASN A 597 -23.38 -39.45 -25.13
C ASN A 597 -23.80 -40.76 -25.75
N GLY A 598 -23.44 -41.01 -27.02
CA GLY A 598 -23.72 -42.27 -27.72
C GLY A 598 -22.84 -43.46 -27.30
N MET A 599 -21.80 -43.21 -26.47
CA MET A 599 -20.89 -44.29 -26.01
C MET A 599 -21.41 -45.04 -24.77
N GLU A 600 -22.46 -44.52 -24.10
CA GLU A 600 -23.00 -45.12 -22.87
C GLU A 600 -24.52 -44.96 -22.74
N ASP A 601 -25.16 -45.85 -21.98
CA ASP A 601 -26.61 -45.83 -21.72
C ASP A 601 -27.01 -44.92 -20.51
N GLU A 602 -26.11 -44.10 -19.98
CA GLU A 602 -26.31 -43.28 -18.79
C GLU A 602 -27.06 -44.00 -17.65
N ASN A 603 -26.60 -45.18 -17.28
CA ASN A 603 -27.23 -45.96 -16.20
C ASN A 603 -27.20 -45.26 -14.83
N ILE A 604 -26.36 -44.22 -14.67
CA ILE A 604 -26.26 -43.39 -13.48
C ILE A 604 -26.37 -41.94 -13.93
N VAL A 605 -27.53 -41.34 -13.67
CA VAL A 605 -27.80 -39.93 -13.96
C VAL A 605 -27.17 -39.08 -12.86
N GLN A 606 -26.39 -38.08 -13.26
CA GLN A 606 -25.70 -37.15 -12.37
C GLN A 606 -26.43 -35.79 -12.33
N ALA A 607 -25.90 -34.84 -11.54
CA ALA A 607 -26.47 -33.48 -11.42
C ALA A 607 -26.65 -32.80 -12.79
N ILE A 608 -25.73 -33.05 -13.72
CA ILE A 608 -25.79 -32.56 -15.11
C ILE A 608 -25.87 -33.80 -16.04
N PRO A 609 -27.08 -34.21 -16.50
CA PRO A 609 -27.27 -35.42 -17.31
C PRO A 609 -26.73 -35.27 -18.72
N ASN A 610 -26.56 -36.42 -19.43
CA ASN A 610 -26.06 -36.44 -20.79
C ASN A 610 -26.89 -35.57 -21.74
N ALA A 611 -28.21 -35.52 -21.55
CA ALA A 611 -29.10 -34.66 -22.33
C ALA A 611 -28.77 -33.15 -22.20
N LYS A 612 -28.04 -32.75 -21.17
CA LYS A 612 -27.56 -31.37 -20.91
C LYS A 612 -26.08 -31.20 -21.20
N ALA A 613 -25.39 -32.23 -21.66
CA ALA A 613 -23.94 -32.20 -21.82
C ALA A 613 -23.47 -31.11 -22.79
N SER A 614 -24.10 -31.00 -23.96
CA SER A 614 -23.74 -30.01 -24.98
C SER A 614 -23.98 -28.59 -24.53
N GLU A 615 -25.15 -28.30 -23.95
CA GLU A 615 -25.48 -26.96 -23.38
C GLU A 615 -24.50 -26.57 -22.26
N TRP A 616 -24.23 -27.50 -21.35
CA TRP A 616 -23.29 -27.24 -20.24
C TRP A 616 -21.86 -27.00 -20.74
N MET A 617 -21.40 -27.75 -21.75
CA MET A 617 -20.07 -27.56 -22.32
C MET A 617 -19.96 -26.22 -23.04
N GLU A 618 -20.98 -25.84 -23.80
CA GLU A 618 -21.03 -24.53 -24.48
C GLU A 618 -20.86 -23.38 -23.49
N ASP A 619 -21.57 -23.45 -22.36
CA ASP A 619 -21.58 -22.39 -21.37
C ASP A 619 -20.29 -22.33 -20.52
N ASN A 620 -19.65 -23.48 -20.28
CA ASN A 620 -18.68 -23.59 -19.19
C ASN A 620 -17.24 -23.87 -19.61
N ILE A 621 -16.98 -24.52 -20.75
CA ILE A 621 -15.62 -24.94 -21.05
C ILE A 621 -14.87 -23.97 -21.96
N PRO A 622 -13.53 -23.80 -21.79
CA PRO A 622 -12.70 -23.18 -22.83
C PRO A 622 -12.67 -24.06 -24.08
N LEU A 623 -12.61 -23.44 -25.26
CA LEU A 623 -12.53 -24.16 -26.52
C LEU A 623 -11.08 -24.42 -26.90
N PHE A 624 -10.86 -25.56 -27.59
CA PHE A 624 -9.52 -26.00 -28.01
C PHE A 624 -9.60 -26.65 -29.40
N GLU A 625 -8.70 -26.23 -30.27
CA GLU A 625 -8.51 -26.84 -31.59
C GLU A 625 -7.09 -27.38 -31.71
N CYS A 626 -6.94 -28.57 -32.24
CA CYS A 626 -5.64 -29.21 -32.42
C CYS A 626 -5.60 -29.97 -33.74
N PRO A 627 -4.52 -29.83 -34.54
CA PRO A 627 -4.35 -30.63 -35.78
C PRO A 627 -4.36 -32.15 -35.55
N GLN A 628 -3.93 -32.57 -34.34
CA GLN A 628 -4.03 -33.99 -33.92
C GLN A 628 -5.39 -34.25 -33.30
N ARG A 629 -6.31 -34.79 -34.07
CA ARG A 629 -7.69 -35.03 -33.64
C ARG A 629 -7.83 -35.84 -32.37
N ASN A 630 -6.95 -36.80 -32.11
CA ASN A 630 -7.00 -37.61 -30.90
C ASN A 630 -6.74 -36.78 -29.63
N PHE A 631 -5.93 -35.70 -29.68
CA PHE A 631 -5.77 -34.79 -28.55
C PHE A 631 -6.98 -33.88 -28.39
N GLU A 632 -7.56 -33.41 -29.47
CA GLU A 632 -8.78 -32.62 -29.45
C GLU A 632 -9.95 -33.43 -28.88
N GLU A 633 -10.16 -34.67 -29.36
CA GLU A 633 -11.16 -35.59 -28.83
C GLU A 633 -10.96 -35.88 -27.34
N MET A 634 -9.71 -36.15 -26.91
CA MET A 634 -9.37 -36.36 -25.50
C MET A 634 -9.68 -35.12 -24.66
N TYR A 635 -9.41 -33.92 -25.18
CA TYR A 635 -9.70 -32.67 -24.50
C TYR A 635 -11.20 -32.52 -24.23
N TYR A 636 -12.06 -32.68 -25.24
CA TYR A 636 -13.50 -32.59 -25.08
C TYR A 636 -14.08 -33.73 -24.25
N TYR A 637 -13.51 -34.95 -24.37
CA TYR A 637 -13.88 -36.09 -23.52
C TYR A 637 -13.61 -35.78 -22.03
N ARG A 638 -12.49 -35.15 -21.71
CA ARG A 638 -12.18 -34.76 -20.33
C ARG A 638 -13.23 -33.83 -19.76
N TRP A 639 -13.70 -32.86 -20.50
CA TRP A 639 -14.73 -31.92 -20.05
C TRP A 639 -16.10 -32.61 -19.97
N TRP A 640 -16.45 -33.40 -20.96
CA TRP A 640 -17.67 -34.18 -20.94
C TRP A 640 -17.71 -35.13 -19.73
N SER A 641 -16.61 -35.80 -19.40
CA SER A 641 -16.47 -36.66 -18.23
C SER A 641 -16.50 -35.89 -16.92
N LEU A 642 -15.75 -34.74 -16.82
CA LEU A 642 -15.71 -33.93 -15.62
C LEU A 642 -17.10 -33.50 -15.16
N ARG A 643 -17.97 -33.08 -16.07
CA ARG A 643 -19.36 -32.76 -15.80
C ARG A 643 -20.10 -33.85 -15.00
N LYS A 644 -19.86 -35.12 -15.31
CA LYS A 644 -20.48 -36.26 -14.64
C LYS A 644 -20.01 -36.44 -13.19
N HIS A 645 -18.89 -35.86 -12.84
CA HIS A 645 -18.31 -35.91 -11.49
C HIS A 645 -18.80 -34.77 -10.59
N ILE A 646 -19.57 -33.82 -11.11
CA ILE A 646 -20.20 -32.77 -10.34
C ILE A 646 -21.41 -33.32 -9.59
N LYS A 647 -21.46 -33.11 -8.28
CA LYS A 647 -22.55 -33.53 -7.39
C LYS A 647 -23.26 -32.28 -6.84
N GLU A 648 -24.56 -32.37 -6.75
CA GLU A 648 -25.38 -31.38 -6.05
C GLU A 648 -25.58 -31.81 -4.61
N THR A 649 -25.31 -30.91 -3.67
CA THR A 649 -25.49 -31.10 -2.23
C THR A 649 -26.36 -29.98 -1.66
N PRO A 650 -26.93 -30.12 -0.46
CA PRO A 650 -27.73 -29.07 0.16
C PRO A 650 -27.00 -27.71 0.36
N VAL A 651 -25.67 -27.71 0.31
CA VAL A 651 -24.85 -26.49 0.51
C VAL A 651 -24.17 -25.99 -0.77
N GLY A 652 -24.42 -26.65 -1.90
CA GLY A 652 -23.88 -26.30 -3.20
C GLY A 652 -23.26 -27.49 -3.93
N TYR A 653 -22.56 -27.18 -5.01
CA TYR A 653 -21.89 -28.24 -5.78
C TYR A 653 -20.65 -28.78 -5.05
N GLY A 654 -20.46 -30.08 -5.15
CA GLY A 654 -19.23 -30.79 -4.83
C GLY A 654 -18.69 -31.50 -6.08
N MET A 655 -17.48 -32.02 -6.02
CA MET A 655 -16.90 -32.85 -7.07
C MET A 655 -16.36 -34.14 -6.48
N THR A 656 -16.55 -35.24 -7.20
CA THR A 656 -16.11 -36.57 -6.81
C THR A 656 -15.27 -37.23 -7.89
N GLU A 657 -14.37 -38.09 -7.53
CA GLU A 657 -13.65 -38.98 -8.48
C GLU A 657 -14.43 -40.28 -8.81
N PHE A 658 -15.60 -40.49 -8.19
CA PHE A 658 -16.38 -41.71 -8.36
C PHE A 658 -17.79 -41.45 -8.91
N LEU A 659 -18.15 -42.08 -9.99
CA LEU A 659 -19.53 -42.06 -10.47
C LEU A 659 -20.43 -42.94 -9.61
N VAL A 660 -19.94 -44.12 -9.18
CA VAL A 660 -20.66 -45.10 -8.34
C VAL A 660 -20.32 -44.83 -6.88
N GLN A 661 -21.36 -44.89 -6.02
CA GLN A 661 -21.19 -44.71 -4.56
C GLN A 661 -20.15 -45.69 -4.00
N ARG A 662 -19.22 -45.17 -3.20
CA ARG A 662 -18.20 -45.95 -2.51
C ARG A 662 -18.50 -46.06 -1.01
N SER A 663 -18.13 -47.20 -0.40
CA SER A 663 -18.38 -47.46 1.00
C SER A 663 -17.57 -46.55 1.95
N TYR A 664 -16.48 -45.98 1.46
CA TYR A 664 -15.58 -45.09 2.21
C TYR A 664 -15.74 -43.60 1.90
N SER A 665 -16.66 -43.23 0.99
CA SER A 665 -17.01 -41.87 0.69
C SER A 665 -18.20 -41.40 1.56
N ASP A 666 -18.47 -40.10 1.59
CA ASP A 666 -19.67 -39.59 2.23
C ASP A 666 -20.96 -39.94 1.45
N LYS A 667 -22.10 -39.51 1.96
CA LYS A 667 -23.41 -39.80 1.33
C LYS A 667 -23.59 -39.18 -0.05
N TYR A 668 -22.77 -38.19 -0.44
CA TYR A 668 -22.73 -37.58 -1.76
C TYR A 668 -21.54 -38.07 -2.57
N ASN A 669 -20.88 -39.13 -2.13
CA ASN A 669 -19.73 -39.72 -2.77
C ASN A 669 -18.48 -38.84 -2.82
N LEU A 670 -18.34 -37.90 -1.88
CA LEU A 670 -17.21 -36.99 -1.80
C LEU A 670 -16.13 -37.55 -0.87
N ILE A 671 -14.85 -37.32 -1.22
CA ILE A 671 -13.69 -37.61 -0.37
C ILE A 671 -12.65 -36.50 -0.50
N ALA A 672 -11.90 -36.26 0.57
CA ALA A 672 -11.01 -35.09 0.67
C ALA A 672 -9.75 -35.20 -0.19
N CYS A 673 -9.25 -36.40 -0.49
CA CYS A 673 -7.92 -36.58 -1.09
C CYS A 673 -7.77 -35.95 -2.48
N ALA A 674 -8.85 -35.79 -3.23
CA ALA A 674 -8.85 -35.29 -4.61
C ALA A 674 -9.17 -33.79 -4.72
N ILE A 675 -9.48 -33.08 -3.62
CA ILE A 675 -9.98 -31.69 -3.66
C ILE A 675 -9.02 -30.74 -4.38
N GLY A 676 -7.71 -30.87 -4.19
CA GLY A 676 -6.72 -30.05 -4.86
C GLY A 676 -6.82 -30.15 -6.39
N HIS A 677 -7.00 -31.38 -6.91
CA HIS A 677 -7.17 -31.60 -8.34
C HIS A 677 -8.50 -31.04 -8.83
N HIS A 678 -9.59 -31.22 -8.08
CA HIS A 678 -10.91 -30.68 -8.43
C HIS A 678 -10.90 -29.15 -8.51
N ILE A 679 -10.21 -28.47 -7.61
CA ILE A 679 -10.00 -27.01 -7.63
C ILE A 679 -9.18 -26.63 -8.87
N TYR A 680 -8.09 -27.34 -9.17
CA TYR A 680 -7.26 -27.06 -10.34
C TYR A 680 -7.99 -27.24 -11.66
N GLU A 681 -8.90 -28.19 -11.77
CA GLU A 681 -9.72 -28.40 -12.97
C GLU A 681 -10.86 -27.38 -13.05
N SER A 682 -11.60 -27.18 -11.96
CA SER A 682 -12.79 -26.29 -11.94
C SER A 682 -12.47 -24.81 -12.18
N ARG A 683 -11.25 -24.35 -11.91
CA ARG A 683 -10.82 -22.96 -12.19
C ARG A 683 -10.85 -22.57 -13.67
N TRP A 684 -10.92 -23.54 -14.58
CA TRP A 684 -11.00 -23.30 -16.02
C TRP A 684 -12.44 -23.17 -16.52
N LEU A 685 -13.43 -23.50 -15.69
CA LEU A 685 -14.84 -23.29 -16.03
C LEU A 685 -15.17 -21.80 -16.08
N ARG A 686 -15.97 -21.39 -17.04
CA ARG A 686 -16.39 -19.99 -17.20
C ARG A 686 -17.31 -19.52 -16.08
N ASP A 687 -18.19 -20.39 -15.58
CA ASP A 687 -19.04 -20.07 -14.44
C ASP A 687 -18.29 -20.36 -13.13
N PRO A 688 -17.87 -19.33 -12.39
CA PRO A 688 -17.11 -19.49 -11.15
C PRO A 688 -17.88 -20.20 -10.04
N LYS A 689 -19.23 -20.28 -10.17
CA LYS A 689 -20.08 -20.92 -9.13
C LYS A 689 -19.65 -22.35 -8.81
N TYR A 690 -19.16 -23.12 -9.81
CA TYR A 690 -18.71 -24.50 -9.56
C TYR A 690 -17.49 -24.52 -8.65
N LEU A 691 -16.46 -23.72 -8.94
CA LEU A 691 -15.27 -23.62 -8.11
C LEU A 691 -15.60 -23.10 -6.70
N ASP A 692 -16.35 -22.01 -6.62
CA ASP A 692 -16.71 -21.37 -5.35
C ASP A 692 -17.52 -22.33 -4.46
N GLN A 693 -18.48 -23.03 -5.04
CA GLN A 693 -19.33 -23.97 -4.30
C GLN A 693 -18.59 -25.26 -3.93
N ILE A 694 -17.67 -25.76 -4.77
CA ILE A 694 -16.82 -26.89 -4.42
C ILE A 694 -15.97 -26.55 -3.20
N ILE A 695 -15.33 -25.38 -3.17
CA ILE A 695 -14.57 -24.91 -2.03
C ILE A 695 -15.46 -24.75 -0.80
N HIS A 696 -16.63 -24.13 -0.97
CA HIS A 696 -17.60 -23.91 0.11
C HIS A 696 -18.11 -25.22 0.72
N THR A 697 -18.42 -26.21 -0.12
CA THR A 697 -18.88 -27.54 0.31
C THR A 697 -17.83 -28.22 1.18
N TRP A 698 -16.54 -28.09 0.85
CA TRP A 698 -15.45 -28.65 1.64
C TRP A 698 -15.24 -27.98 2.98
N TYR A 699 -15.38 -26.64 3.07
CA TYR A 699 -15.21 -25.92 4.32
C TYR A 699 -16.44 -25.97 5.23
N ARG A 700 -17.64 -26.07 4.69
CA ARG A 700 -18.89 -26.08 5.44
C ARG A 700 -19.50 -27.46 5.64
N GLY A 701 -19.05 -28.43 4.88
CA GLY A 701 -19.68 -29.74 4.80
C GLY A 701 -21.01 -29.71 4.04
N ASN A 702 -21.47 -30.89 3.65
CA ASN A 702 -22.69 -31.08 2.85
C ASN A 702 -23.99 -30.98 3.67
N ASP A 703 -23.92 -30.90 4.98
CA ASP A 703 -25.02 -30.76 5.94
C ASP A 703 -24.83 -29.60 6.93
N GLY A 704 -23.95 -28.67 6.60
CA GLY A 704 -23.68 -27.45 7.39
C GLY A 704 -22.57 -27.60 8.43
N GLY A 705 -21.92 -28.74 8.52
CA GLY A 705 -20.73 -28.97 9.34
C GLY A 705 -19.48 -29.17 8.49
N PRO A 706 -18.26 -29.01 9.03
CA PRO A 706 -17.02 -29.27 8.31
C PRO A 706 -16.95 -30.71 7.81
N MET A 707 -16.47 -30.92 6.59
CA MET A 707 -16.17 -32.24 6.06
C MET A 707 -15.05 -32.89 6.88
N LYS A 708 -15.22 -34.13 7.25
CA LYS A 708 -14.23 -34.93 8.02
C LYS A 708 -13.11 -35.47 7.15
#